data_48d57d75171a84deb1d8d3d7f0dda97b
#
_entry.id   48d57d75171a84deb1d8d3d7f0dda97b
#
_cell.length_a   1.000
_cell.length_b   1.000
_cell.length_c   1.000
_cell.angle_alpha   90.00
_cell.angle_beta   90.00
_cell.angle_gamma   90.00
#
_symmetry.space_group_name_H-M   'P 1'
#
loop_
_entity.id
_entity.type
_entity.pdbx_description
1 polymer ?
#
loop_
_entity_poly.entity_id
_entity_poly.type
_entity_poly.pdbx_seq_one_letter_code
_entity_poly.pdbx_strand_id
1 'polypeptide(L)'
;MKQSLQTLKGVGEKTEKLFFKLGIYDTEDLLHYYPRNYDAFEAPVDIADLEEGTVKAVSAAVCSGVYVRSASGKQIITATVADQSGKLSIIWFNMPYLRTMLKKGSTFVLRGRVIKKQNRIQMEHPEVFTPAAYEEILHSLQPIYGLTSGLSNKTITKTIRQLLENLPMYSEFLSEDIRQRYQLADINYALRTIHFPLSMEELLVSRKRLVFDEFLLFILSIQMMKEKNEETPNYFPIQKTWVTEQIIENLPYSLTNAQLNTWHEIERDMSGQALMSRLIQGDVGSGKTIIAFLAMILSCENGYQSALMVPTEVLARQHYESFMELLAQQGLDFCTVLLTGSNTAKEKREIYAKIASGEAQIIIGTHALIQEKVVYKNLSLVITDEQHRFGVKQRESLAERGNPPNVLVMSATPIPRTLAIILYGDLDISVIDELPARRLPIKNCVVDTSYRPKAYSFIQRQVQEGRQVYIICPMVEESEGLDAENVLDYTSKIKSIFPSNIQIEYLHGKMKASEKNKIMEHFAANEIQILVSTTVVEVGVNVPNATVMMVENAERFGLAQLHQLRGRVGRGEHQSYCIFVQGNKEDTTSKRLEILNKSNDGFYIAGEDLKLRGPGDLFGIRQSGVMEFRIGDIYNDSSILKSASEAASEILSLDPDLTLPQNQLLKEQLQIVTNRSILVP
;
A
#
# COMPACT_ATOMS: atom_id res chain seq x y z
N MET A 1 -17.19 -5.84 -27.04
CA MET A 1 -17.66 -7.03 -27.80
C MET A 1 -17.00 -8.29 -27.26
N LYS A 2 -17.69 -9.01 -26.43
CA LYS A 2 -17.15 -10.23 -25.80
C LYS A 2 -17.31 -11.41 -26.77
N GLN A 3 -16.24 -11.84 -27.40
CA GLN A 3 -16.20 -13.07 -28.22
C GLN A 3 -15.24 -14.07 -27.59
N SER A 4 -15.47 -15.37 -27.79
CA SER A 4 -14.55 -16.42 -27.38
C SER A 4 -13.18 -16.23 -28.04
N LEU A 5 -12.11 -16.49 -27.29
CA LEU A 5 -10.73 -16.45 -27.80
C LEU A 5 -10.48 -17.45 -28.95
N GLN A 6 -11.30 -18.50 -29.05
CA GLN A 6 -11.22 -19.48 -30.14
C GLN A 6 -11.57 -18.92 -31.53
N THR A 7 -12.21 -17.74 -31.58
CA THR A 7 -12.44 -17.04 -32.86
C THR A 7 -11.15 -16.53 -33.49
N LEU A 8 -10.07 -16.43 -32.70
CA LEU A 8 -8.76 -15.96 -33.17
C LEU A 8 -7.94 -17.14 -33.73
N LYS A 9 -7.37 -16.96 -34.92
CA LYS A 9 -6.63 -18.00 -35.62
C LYS A 9 -5.39 -18.45 -34.83
N GLY A 10 -5.35 -19.74 -34.50
CA GLY A 10 -4.26 -20.35 -33.73
C GLY A 10 -4.53 -20.47 -32.23
N VAL A 11 -5.70 -20.04 -31.77
CA VAL A 11 -6.17 -20.26 -30.40
C VAL A 11 -7.14 -21.44 -30.38
N GLY A 12 -6.62 -22.63 -30.07
CA GLY A 12 -7.46 -23.80 -29.82
C GLY A 12 -7.75 -23.95 -28.32
N GLU A 13 -8.57 -24.92 -27.95
CA GLU A 13 -9.03 -25.19 -26.58
C GLU A 13 -7.88 -25.24 -25.54
N LYS A 14 -6.72 -25.85 -25.91
CA LYS A 14 -5.54 -25.91 -25.03
C LYS A 14 -4.94 -24.53 -24.76
N THR A 15 -4.83 -23.71 -25.81
CA THR A 15 -4.27 -22.36 -25.71
C THR A 15 -5.24 -21.42 -24.97
N GLU A 16 -6.53 -21.54 -25.19
CA GLU A 16 -7.56 -20.80 -24.47
C GLU A 16 -7.48 -21.06 -22.94
N LYS A 17 -7.33 -22.33 -22.54
CA LYS A 17 -7.13 -22.68 -21.12
C LYS A 17 -5.88 -22.04 -20.50
N LEU A 18 -4.84 -21.77 -21.29
CA LEU A 18 -3.67 -21.05 -20.84
C LEU A 18 -3.94 -19.54 -20.68
N PHE A 19 -4.74 -18.95 -21.56
CA PHE A 19 -5.21 -17.56 -21.39
C PHE A 19 -6.08 -17.41 -20.13
N PHE A 20 -6.94 -18.38 -19.82
CA PHE A 20 -7.74 -18.37 -18.59
C PHE A 20 -6.88 -18.33 -17.31
N LYS A 21 -5.69 -18.97 -17.32
CA LYS A 21 -4.73 -18.88 -16.20
C LYS A 21 -4.16 -17.47 -16.01
N LEU A 22 -4.22 -16.62 -17.03
CA LEU A 22 -3.82 -15.21 -16.97
C LEU A 22 -5.00 -14.26 -16.67
N GLY A 23 -6.20 -14.81 -16.41
CA GLY A 23 -7.41 -14.01 -16.21
C GLY A 23 -8.01 -13.45 -17.50
N ILE A 24 -7.65 -13.99 -18.67
CA ILE A 24 -8.12 -13.54 -19.99
C ILE A 24 -9.17 -14.54 -20.48
N TYR A 25 -10.43 -14.16 -20.43
CA TYR A 25 -11.57 -15.05 -20.74
C TYR A 25 -12.19 -14.79 -22.12
N ASP A 26 -12.08 -13.57 -22.63
CA ASP A 26 -12.66 -13.15 -23.89
C ASP A 26 -11.72 -12.19 -24.67
N THR A 27 -12.15 -11.78 -25.87
CA THR A 27 -11.38 -10.85 -26.72
C THR A 27 -11.26 -9.45 -26.12
N GLU A 28 -12.20 -9.04 -25.27
CA GLU A 28 -12.16 -7.77 -24.55
C GLU A 28 -11.08 -7.79 -23.45
N ASP A 29 -11.01 -8.89 -22.67
CA ASP A 29 -9.94 -9.05 -21.68
C ASP A 29 -8.58 -9.09 -22.36
N LEU A 30 -8.45 -9.72 -23.52
CA LEU A 30 -7.21 -9.79 -24.28
C LEU A 30 -6.78 -8.40 -24.79
N LEU A 31 -7.70 -7.55 -25.26
CA LEU A 31 -7.42 -6.18 -25.68
C LEU A 31 -6.91 -5.31 -24.53
N HIS A 32 -7.42 -5.54 -23.32
CA HIS A 32 -7.00 -4.81 -22.12
C HIS A 32 -5.91 -5.53 -21.32
N TYR A 33 -5.28 -6.54 -21.89
CA TYR A 33 -4.10 -7.17 -21.33
C TYR A 33 -2.85 -6.46 -21.80
N TYR A 34 -2.50 -5.38 -21.13
CA TYR A 34 -1.42 -4.48 -21.53
C TYR A 34 -0.02 -5.08 -21.34
N PRO A 35 0.96 -4.71 -22.18
CA PRO A 35 2.35 -5.11 -21.97
C PRO A 35 2.88 -4.61 -20.62
N ARG A 36 3.67 -5.45 -19.95
CA ARG A 36 4.37 -5.07 -18.70
C ARG A 36 5.61 -4.22 -18.95
N ASN A 37 6.23 -4.41 -20.12
CA ASN A 37 7.42 -3.70 -20.54
C ASN A 37 7.54 -3.75 -22.06
N TYR A 38 8.48 -3.02 -22.60
CA TYR A 38 8.80 -3.02 -24.02
C TYR A 38 10.28 -3.25 -24.22
N ASP A 39 10.61 -4.06 -25.23
CA ASP A 39 11.98 -4.32 -25.66
C ASP A 39 12.31 -3.43 -26.87
N ALA A 40 13.30 -2.55 -26.72
CA ALA A 40 13.72 -1.63 -27.77
C ALA A 40 14.74 -2.31 -28.70
N PHE A 41 14.47 -2.30 -30.00
CA PHE A 41 15.37 -2.82 -31.01
C PHE A 41 16.23 -1.68 -31.55
N GLU A 42 17.46 -1.58 -31.01
CA GLU A 42 18.45 -0.58 -31.39
C GLU A 42 19.28 -1.03 -32.61
N ALA A 43 19.93 -0.06 -33.27
CA ALA A 43 20.84 -0.36 -34.37
C ALA A 43 21.96 -1.31 -33.90
N PRO A 44 22.38 -2.26 -34.76
CA PRO A 44 23.52 -3.13 -34.44
C PRO A 44 24.79 -2.31 -34.18
N VAL A 45 25.54 -2.70 -33.15
CA VAL A 45 26.83 -2.11 -32.78
C VAL A 45 27.98 -3.01 -33.28
N ASP A 46 29.18 -2.45 -33.36
CA ASP A 46 30.39 -3.23 -33.67
C ASP A 46 30.76 -4.20 -32.53
N ILE A 47 31.33 -5.35 -32.85
CA ILE A 47 31.75 -6.36 -31.86
C ILE A 47 32.70 -5.76 -30.83
N ALA A 48 33.58 -4.82 -31.26
CA ALA A 48 34.53 -4.15 -30.38
C ALA A 48 33.85 -3.27 -29.28
N ASP A 49 32.64 -2.80 -29.54
CA ASP A 49 31.88 -1.89 -28.63
C ASP A 49 30.93 -2.63 -27.69
N LEU A 50 31.04 -3.99 -27.65
CA LEU A 50 30.17 -4.79 -26.76
C LEU A 50 30.61 -4.69 -25.30
N GLU A 51 29.68 -4.34 -24.44
CA GLU A 51 29.84 -4.23 -22.97
C GLU A 51 29.23 -5.43 -22.26
N GLU A 52 29.93 -5.99 -21.26
CA GLU A 52 29.44 -7.09 -20.45
C GLU A 52 28.14 -6.71 -19.70
N GLY A 53 27.18 -7.64 -19.67
CA GLY A 53 25.91 -7.49 -18.96
C GLY A 53 24.81 -6.81 -19.77
N THR A 54 25.13 -6.18 -20.91
CA THR A 54 24.17 -5.51 -21.80
C THR A 54 23.50 -6.48 -22.77
N VAL A 55 22.32 -6.12 -23.29
CA VAL A 55 21.67 -6.79 -24.42
C VAL A 55 21.88 -5.91 -25.64
N LYS A 56 22.68 -6.38 -26.61
CA LYS A 56 23.00 -5.64 -27.82
C LYS A 56 22.81 -6.49 -29.06
N ALA A 57 22.64 -5.85 -30.21
CA ALA A 57 22.61 -6.47 -31.51
C ALA A 57 23.95 -6.27 -32.22
N VAL A 58 24.43 -7.26 -32.95
CA VAL A 58 25.60 -7.18 -33.83
C VAL A 58 25.26 -7.72 -35.21
N SER A 59 25.70 -7.03 -36.27
CA SER A 59 25.58 -7.52 -37.62
C SER A 59 26.92 -8.16 -38.04
N ALA A 60 26.94 -9.50 -38.13
CA ALA A 60 28.19 -10.21 -38.33
C ALA A 60 28.06 -11.41 -39.26
N ALA A 61 29.14 -11.73 -39.97
CA ALA A 61 29.21 -12.89 -40.84
C ALA A 61 29.66 -14.15 -40.08
N VAL A 62 29.08 -15.29 -40.38
CA VAL A 62 29.46 -16.58 -39.80
C VAL A 62 30.83 -17.01 -40.34
N CYS A 63 31.86 -17.01 -39.49
CA CYS A 63 33.23 -17.32 -39.87
C CYS A 63 33.59 -18.82 -39.78
N SER A 64 32.98 -19.52 -38.80
CA SER A 64 33.27 -20.95 -38.58
C SER A 64 32.04 -21.82 -38.87
N GLY A 65 32.26 -23.11 -39.07
CA GLY A 65 31.12 -24.07 -39.03
C GLY A 65 30.42 -24.05 -37.68
N VAL A 66 29.14 -24.34 -37.69
CA VAL A 66 28.36 -24.49 -36.45
C VAL A 66 28.66 -25.86 -35.86
N TYR A 67 29.19 -25.87 -34.65
CA TYR A 67 29.52 -27.11 -33.92
C TYR A 67 28.41 -27.45 -32.93
N VAL A 68 28.03 -28.73 -32.92
CA VAL A 68 27.04 -29.26 -31.95
C VAL A 68 27.73 -30.25 -31.04
N ARG A 69 27.73 -30.02 -29.74
CA ARG A 69 28.29 -30.91 -28.73
C ARG A 69 27.21 -31.29 -27.73
N SER A 70 27.13 -32.56 -27.37
CA SER A 70 26.25 -33.01 -26.29
C SER A 70 27.03 -33.09 -24.98
N ALA A 71 26.60 -32.43 -23.94
CA ALA A 71 27.16 -32.48 -22.60
C ALA A 71 26.06 -32.43 -21.56
N SER A 72 26.11 -33.30 -20.55
CA SER A 72 25.17 -33.31 -19.41
C SER A 72 23.69 -33.29 -19.82
N GLY A 73 23.31 -34.04 -20.86
CA GLY A 73 21.92 -34.13 -21.35
C GLY A 73 21.43 -32.90 -22.14
N LYS A 74 22.27 -31.89 -22.38
CA LYS A 74 21.96 -30.71 -23.19
C LYS A 74 22.80 -30.69 -24.46
N GLN A 75 22.21 -30.23 -25.58
CA GLN A 75 22.97 -29.96 -26.80
C GLN A 75 23.48 -28.52 -26.76
N ILE A 76 24.78 -28.35 -26.84
CA ILE A 76 25.45 -27.05 -26.88
C ILE A 76 25.82 -26.78 -28.33
N ILE A 77 25.34 -25.69 -28.88
CA ILE A 77 25.62 -25.24 -30.24
C ILE A 77 26.55 -24.03 -30.15
N THR A 78 27.67 -24.06 -30.85
CA THR A 78 28.63 -22.94 -30.87
C THR A 78 28.92 -22.52 -32.30
N ALA A 79 29.03 -21.21 -32.49
CA ALA A 79 29.48 -20.60 -33.74
C ALA A 79 30.41 -19.43 -33.44
N THR A 80 31.26 -19.08 -34.39
CA THR A 80 32.03 -17.83 -34.35
C THR A 80 31.59 -16.95 -35.49
N VAL A 81 31.25 -15.70 -35.16
CA VAL A 81 30.91 -14.68 -36.14
C VAL A 81 31.94 -13.55 -36.09
N ALA A 82 32.05 -12.78 -37.15
CA ALA A 82 32.95 -11.64 -37.22
C ALA A 82 32.31 -10.50 -38.03
N ASP A 83 32.66 -9.31 -37.62
CA ASP A 83 32.50 -8.07 -38.38
C ASP A 83 33.89 -7.49 -38.73
N GLN A 84 33.93 -6.21 -39.11
CA GLN A 84 35.18 -5.51 -39.40
C GLN A 84 35.99 -5.20 -38.13
N SER A 85 35.37 -5.16 -36.96
CA SER A 85 35.95 -4.75 -35.68
C SER A 85 36.49 -5.92 -34.87
N GLY A 86 35.96 -7.14 -35.05
CA GLY A 86 36.37 -8.28 -34.22
C GLY A 86 35.66 -9.60 -34.49
N LYS A 87 35.93 -10.56 -33.60
CA LYS A 87 35.29 -11.91 -33.61
C LYS A 87 34.53 -12.14 -32.31
N LEU A 88 33.32 -12.68 -32.44
CA LEU A 88 32.43 -12.98 -31.29
C LEU A 88 32.11 -14.48 -31.28
N SER A 89 32.24 -15.11 -30.13
CA SER A 89 31.78 -16.46 -29.88
C SER A 89 30.35 -16.48 -29.43
N ILE A 90 29.55 -17.36 -30.01
CA ILE A 90 28.11 -17.45 -29.70
C ILE A 90 27.77 -18.85 -29.26
N ILE A 91 26.89 -18.95 -28.26
CA ILE A 91 26.47 -20.21 -27.65
C ILE A 91 24.95 -20.28 -27.58
N TRP A 92 24.39 -21.39 -28.04
CA TRP A 92 22.98 -21.74 -27.85
C TRP A 92 22.82 -23.10 -27.17
N PHE A 93 21.71 -23.31 -26.53
CA PHE A 93 21.38 -24.60 -25.92
C PHE A 93 20.10 -25.18 -26.56
N ASN A 94 20.12 -26.46 -26.88
CA ASN A 94 18.97 -27.23 -27.41
C ASN A 94 18.34 -26.65 -28.70
N MET A 95 19.16 -26.06 -29.60
CA MET A 95 18.71 -25.49 -30.89
C MET A 95 19.48 -26.07 -32.08
N PRO A 96 19.44 -27.40 -32.31
CA PRO A 96 20.25 -28.04 -33.38
C PRO A 96 19.92 -27.56 -34.79
N TYR A 97 18.69 -27.02 -35.03
CA TYR A 97 18.25 -26.50 -36.32
C TYR A 97 19.11 -25.30 -36.80
N LEU A 98 19.76 -24.57 -35.88
CA LEU A 98 20.64 -23.45 -36.23
C LEU A 98 21.83 -23.90 -37.10
N ARG A 99 22.22 -25.16 -37.06
CA ARG A 99 23.27 -25.73 -37.91
C ARG A 99 22.91 -25.66 -39.40
N THR A 100 21.66 -25.83 -39.75
CA THR A 100 21.18 -25.76 -41.13
C THR A 100 20.93 -24.31 -41.56
N MET A 101 20.61 -23.43 -40.64
CA MET A 101 20.31 -22.02 -40.90
C MET A 101 21.58 -21.17 -41.04
N LEU A 102 22.55 -21.34 -40.14
CA LEU A 102 23.77 -20.52 -40.05
C LEU A 102 24.87 -21.13 -40.98
N LYS A 103 24.86 -20.74 -42.25
CA LYS A 103 25.86 -21.15 -43.22
C LYS A 103 27.09 -20.25 -43.15
N LYS A 104 28.28 -20.82 -43.29
CA LYS A 104 29.53 -20.06 -43.33
C LYS A 104 29.49 -19.01 -44.45
N GLY A 105 29.85 -17.77 -44.15
CA GLY A 105 29.86 -16.64 -45.07
C GLY A 105 28.51 -15.85 -45.12
N SER A 106 27.42 -16.38 -44.52
CA SER A 106 26.16 -15.63 -44.43
C SER A 106 26.21 -14.64 -43.29
N THR A 107 25.65 -13.45 -43.52
CA THR A 107 25.50 -12.38 -42.50
C THR A 107 24.17 -12.47 -41.82
N PHE A 108 24.19 -12.34 -40.51
CA PHE A 108 22.99 -12.28 -39.63
C PHE A 108 23.13 -11.15 -38.64
N VAL A 109 22.00 -10.65 -38.18
CA VAL A 109 21.94 -9.82 -37.01
C VAL A 109 21.61 -10.69 -35.79
N LEU A 110 22.50 -10.65 -34.82
CA LEU A 110 22.46 -11.47 -33.60
C LEU A 110 22.23 -10.56 -32.42
N ARG A 111 21.13 -10.74 -31.72
CA ARG A 111 20.77 -9.93 -30.57
C ARG A 111 20.66 -10.77 -29.32
N GLY A 112 21.42 -10.46 -28.29
CA GLY A 112 21.44 -11.23 -27.07
C GLY A 112 22.28 -10.61 -25.97
N ARG A 113 22.29 -11.28 -24.83
CA ARG A 113 23.04 -10.81 -23.66
C ARG A 113 24.54 -11.09 -23.86
N VAL A 114 25.31 -10.03 -23.63
CA VAL A 114 26.78 -10.07 -23.69
C VAL A 114 27.31 -10.56 -22.34
N ILE A 115 28.12 -11.61 -22.35
CA ILE A 115 28.78 -12.17 -21.17
C ILE A 115 30.27 -12.22 -21.37
N LYS A 116 31.05 -12.17 -20.28
CA LYS A 116 32.49 -12.34 -20.30
C LYS A 116 32.84 -13.66 -19.64
N LYS A 117 33.51 -14.55 -20.39
CA LYS A 117 33.96 -15.86 -19.91
C LYS A 117 35.42 -16.06 -20.24
N GLN A 118 36.27 -16.38 -19.26
CA GLN A 118 37.71 -16.52 -19.42
C GLN A 118 38.37 -15.34 -20.18
N ASN A 119 37.99 -14.13 -19.80
CA ASN A 119 38.46 -12.88 -20.40
C ASN A 119 38.09 -12.68 -21.90
N ARG A 120 37.12 -13.43 -22.42
CA ARG A 120 36.61 -13.29 -23.80
C ARG A 120 35.13 -12.92 -23.75
N ILE A 121 34.74 -11.97 -24.60
CA ILE A 121 33.35 -11.59 -24.80
C ILE A 121 32.63 -12.69 -25.58
N GLN A 122 31.48 -13.09 -25.14
CA GLN A 122 30.60 -14.08 -25.75
C GLN A 122 29.16 -13.60 -25.71
N MET A 123 28.34 -14.08 -26.61
CA MET A 123 26.91 -13.83 -26.57
C MET A 123 26.18 -15.16 -26.33
N GLU A 124 25.35 -15.17 -25.29
CA GLU A 124 24.64 -16.40 -24.90
C GLU A 124 23.22 -16.35 -25.41
N HIS A 125 22.80 -17.39 -26.10
CA HIS A 125 21.47 -17.63 -26.60
C HIS A 125 20.84 -16.45 -27.39
N PRO A 126 21.60 -15.78 -28.31
CA PRO A 126 21.05 -14.67 -29.06
C PRO A 126 19.92 -15.09 -30.00
N GLU A 127 18.99 -14.19 -30.21
CA GLU A 127 18.04 -14.25 -31.31
C GLU A 127 18.78 -14.02 -32.64
N VAL A 128 18.35 -14.72 -33.68
CA VAL A 128 18.97 -14.67 -35.00
C VAL A 128 18.00 -14.10 -35.98
N PHE A 129 18.38 -13.01 -36.62
CA PHE A 129 17.58 -12.32 -37.64
C PHE A 129 18.36 -12.27 -38.96
N THR A 130 17.65 -12.32 -40.09
CA THR A 130 18.23 -11.83 -41.34
C THR A 130 18.34 -10.31 -41.29
N PRO A 131 19.28 -9.66 -41.97
CA PRO A 131 19.38 -8.20 -41.98
C PRO A 131 18.05 -7.50 -42.34
N ALA A 132 17.38 -7.98 -43.37
CA ALA A 132 16.06 -7.43 -43.78
C ALA A 132 15.00 -7.56 -42.69
N ALA A 133 14.90 -8.73 -42.02
CA ALA A 133 13.94 -8.92 -40.95
C ALA A 133 14.27 -8.09 -39.70
N TYR A 134 15.54 -7.78 -39.44
CA TYR A 134 15.89 -6.86 -38.35
C TYR A 134 15.59 -5.42 -38.67
N GLU A 135 15.78 -5.03 -39.94
CA GLU A 135 15.50 -3.66 -40.38
C GLU A 135 13.99 -3.30 -40.29
N GLU A 136 13.10 -4.29 -40.51
CA GLU A 136 11.66 -4.13 -40.30
C GLU A 136 11.25 -3.83 -38.86
N ILE A 137 12.04 -4.29 -37.88
CA ILE A 137 11.76 -4.11 -36.44
C ILE A 137 12.71 -3.09 -35.80
N LEU A 138 13.65 -2.56 -36.57
CA LEU A 138 14.59 -1.56 -36.08
C LEU A 138 13.87 -0.33 -35.55
N HIS A 139 14.33 0.18 -34.41
CA HIS A 139 13.71 1.29 -33.67
C HIS A 139 12.29 1.04 -33.18
N SER A 140 11.73 -0.17 -33.32
CA SER A 140 10.43 -0.51 -32.78
C SER A 140 10.52 -0.92 -31.31
N LEU A 141 9.41 -0.69 -30.59
CA LEU A 141 9.20 -1.16 -29.24
C LEU A 141 8.36 -2.44 -29.25
N GLN A 142 8.97 -3.58 -28.98
CA GLN A 142 8.27 -4.87 -28.99
C GLN A 142 7.66 -5.15 -27.60
N PRO A 143 6.37 -5.47 -27.51
CA PRO A 143 5.69 -5.65 -26.25
C PRO A 143 6.15 -6.93 -25.52
N ILE A 144 6.35 -6.83 -24.20
CA ILE A 144 6.59 -7.94 -23.30
C ILE A 144 5.39 -8.10 -22.38
N TYR A 145 4.66 -9.20 -22.54
CA TYR A 145 3.47 -9.52 -21.75
C TYR A 145 3.80 -10.38 -20.53
N GLY A 146 2.91 -10.40 -19.54
CA GLY A 146 2.94 -11.40 -18.47
C GLY A 146 2.75 -12.81 -19.04
N LEU A 147 3.51 -13.78 -18.55
CA LEU A 147 3.51 -15.14 -19.08
C LEU A 147 3.03 -16.15 -18.03
N THR A 148 2.49 -17.27 -18.52
CA THR A 148 2.26 -18.47 -17.72
C THR A 148 2.94 -19.67 -18.37
N SER A 149 3.16 -20.73 -17.61
CA SER A 149 3.78 -21.96 -18.13
C SER A 149 3.01 -22.50 -19.35
N GLY A 150 3.71 -22.65 -20.46
CA GLY A 150 3.15 -23.15 -21.72
C GLY A 150 2.65 -22.06 -22.69
N LEU A 151 2.63 -20.76 -22.29
CA LEU A 151 2.23 -19.65 -23.18
C LEU A 151 3.43 -18.72 -23.42
N SER A 152 3.83 -18.56 -24.67
CA SER A 152 4.97 -17.71 -25.04
C SER A 152 4.54 -16.28 -25.36
N ASN A 153 5.45 -15.31 -25.16
CA ASN A 153 5.21 -13.90 -25.56
C ASN A 153 4.84 -13.79 -27.04
N LYS A 154 5.51 -14.56 -27.90
CA LYS A 154 5.24 -14.62 -29.35
C LYS A 154 3.78 -15.02 -29.64
N THR A 155 3.22 -15.96 -28.89
CA THR A 155 1.83 -16.40 -29.05
C THR A 155 0.88 -15.27 -28.67
N ILE A 156 1.09 -14.63 -27.52
CA ILE A 156 0.26 -13.51 -27.07
C ILE A 156 0.30 -12.36 -28.07
N THR A 157 1.52 -11.93 -28.45
CA THR A 157 1.74 -10.85 -29.42
C THR A 157 1.05 -11.11 -30.75
N LYS A 158 1.15 -12.35 -31.28
CA LYS A 158 0.50 -12.74 -32.54
C LYS A 158 -1.03 -12.67 -32.39
N THR A 159 -1.56 -13.15 -31.27
CA THR A 159 -3.02 -13.20 -31.05
C THR A 159 -3.58 -11.78 -30.89
N ILE A 160 -2.88 -10.88 -30.19
CA ILE A 160 -3.28 -9.47 -30.05
C ILE A 160 -3.21 -8.74 -31.41
N ARG A 161 -2.18 -9.00 -32.22
CA ARG A 161 -2.06 -8.40 -33.55
C ARG A 161 -3.27 -8.77 -34.43
N GLN A 162 -3.67 -10.02 -34.44
CA GLN A 162 -4.88 -10.46 -35.15
C GLN A 162 -6.15 -9.82 -34.61
N LEU A 163 -6.26 -9.65 -33.29
CA LEU A 163 -7.38 -8.97 -32.69
C LEU A 163 -7.47 -7.52 -33.16
N LEU A 164 -6.36 -6.80 -33.17
CA LEU A 164 -6.29 -5.39 -33.59
C LEU A 164 -6.57 -5.17 -35.08
N GLU A 165 -6.21 -6.14 -35.96
CA GLU A 165 -6.52 -6.06 -37.38
C GLU A 165 -8.04 -6.03 -37.64
N ASN A 166 -8.82 -6.74 -36.83
CA ASN A 166 -10.26 -6.88 -36.94
C ASN A 166 -11.03 -6.11 -35.86
N LEU A 167 -10.34 -5.22 -35.12
CA LEU A 167 -10.95 -4.48 -34.02
C LEU A 167 -11.93 -3.43 -34.58
N PRO A 168 -13.22 -3.50 -34.22
CA PRO A 168 -14.15 -2.44 -34.55
C PRO A 168 -13.79 -1.14 -33.81
N MET A 169 -14.23 -0.01 -34.33
CA MET A 169 -14.03 1.28 -33.69
C MET A 169 -14.82 1.33 -32.38
N TYR A 170 -14.13 1.67 -31.29
CA TYR A 170 -14.77 2.01 -30.03
C TYR A 170 -15.34 3.42 -30.11
N SER A 171 -16.52 3.61 -29.55
CA SER A 171 -17.08 4.94 -29.38
C SER A 171 -16.28 5.71 -28.32
N GLU A 172 -15.91 6.95 -28.66
CA GLU A 172 -15.24 7.84 -27.73
C GLU A 172 -16.22 8.27 -26.65
N PHE A 173 -15.88 8.01 -25.39
CA PHE A 173 -16.76 8.29 -24.26
C PHE A 173 -16.38 9.57 -23.50
N LEU A 174 -15.20 10.14 -23.77
CA LEU A 174 -14.82 11.43 -23.26
C LEU A 174 -15.24 12.54 -24.23
N SER A 175 -15.77 13.63 -23.70
CA SER A 175 -16.07 14.82 -24.49
C SER A 175 -14.79 15.39 -25.11
N GLU A 176 -14.94 16.06 -26.25
CA GLU A 176 -13.80 16.67 -26.94
C GLU A 176 -13.13 17.75 -26.07
N ASP A 177 -13.91 18.49 -25.28
CA ASP A 177 -13.40 19.50 -24.36
C ASP A 177 -12.46 18.90 -23.30
N ILE A 178 -12.84 17.79 -22.68
CA ILE A 178 -12.00 17.07 -21.72
C ILE A 178 -10.73 16.56 -22.41
N ARG A 179 -10.84 15.96 -23.59
CA ARG A 179 -9.68 15.44 -24.30
C ARG A 179 -8.69 16.53 -24.68
N GLN A 180 -9.15 17.69 -25.15
CA GLN A 180 -8.29 18.83 -25.49
C GLN A 180 -7.64 19.44 -24.25
N ARG A 181 -8.41 19.66 -23.17
CA ARG A 181 -7.92 20.27 -21.93
C ARG A 181 -6.81 19.47 -21.29
N TYR A 182 -6.97 18.16 -21.22
CA TYR A 182 -5.98 17.26 -20.62
C TYR A 182 -5.00 16.66 -21.65
N GLN A 183 -5.07 17.06 -22.91
CA GLN A 183 -4.22 16.57 -24.00
C GLN A 183 -4.22 15.04 -24.09
N LEU A 184 -5.40 14.46 -24.25
CA LEU A 184 -5.61 13.01 -24.32
C LEU A 184 -5.82 12.56 -25.77
N ALA A 185 -5.18 11.47 -26.14
CA ALA A 185 -5.36 10.83 -27.45
C ALA A 185 -6.77 10.24 -27.61
N ASP A 186 -7.17 9.97 -28.84
CA ASP A 186 -8.36 9.17 -29.15
C ASP A 186 -8.24 7.75 -28.59
N ILE A 187 -9.34 7.18 -28.10
CA ILE A 187 -9.37 5.86 -27.48
C ILE A 187 -8.88 4.75 -28.42
N ASN A 188 -9.27 4.80 -29.70
CA ASN A 188 -8.87 3.79 -30.67
C ASN A 188 -7.38 3.86 -31.01
N TYR A 189 -6.85 5.10 -31.09
CA TYR A 189 -5.41 5.29 -31.21
C TYR A 189 -4.69 4.71 -30.00
N ALA A 190 -5.11 5.05 -28.78
CA ALA A 190 -4.46 4.60 -27.56
C ALA A 190 -4.47 3.08 -27.41
N LEU A 191 -5.62 2.42 -27.67
CA LEU A 191 -5.75 0.96 -27.57
C LEU A 191 -4.89 0.20 -28.60
N ARG A 192 -4.69 0.75 -29.79
CA ARG A 192 -3.84 0.13 -30.82
C ARG A 192 -2.36 0.34 -30.53
N THR A 193 -2.00 1.58 -30.23
CA THR A 193 -0.63 2.02 -30.08
C THR A 193 0.01 1.50 -28.78
N ILE A 194 -0.75 1.31 -27.71
CA ILE A 194 -0.19 0.73 -26.47
C ILE A 194 0.39 -0.68 -26.67
N HIS A 195 -0.15 -1.46 -27.61
CA HIS A 195 0.36 -2.79 -27.90
C HIS A 195 1.56 -2.79 -28.86
N PHE A 196 1.60 -1.85 -29.81
CA PHE A 196 2.64 -1.80 -30.84
C PHE A 196 3.04 -0.34 -31.15
N PRO A 197 3.66 0.36 -30.18
CA PRO A 197 4.08 1.74 -30.41
C PRO A 197 5.30 1.78 -31.35
N LEU A 198 5.33 2.77 -32.22
CA LEU A 198 6.47 2.99 -33.12
C LEU A 198 7.57 3.82 -32.46
N SER A 199 7.23 4.56 -31.40
CA SER A 199 8.19 5.37 -30.65
C SER A 199 7.85 5.42 -29.15
N MET A 200 8.81 5.87 -28.32
CA MET A 200 8.58 6.12 -26.91
C MET A 200 7.54 7.23 -26.68
N GLU A 201 7.49 8.22 -27.56
CA GLU A 201 6.52 9.30 -27.48
C GLU A 201 5.09 8.78 -27.68
N GLU A 202 4.85 7.99 -28.71
CA GLU A 202 3.57 7.34 -28.95
C GLU A 202 3.14 6.45 -27.79
N LEU A 203 4.08 5.70 -27.20
CA LEU A 203 3.83 4.89 -26.01
C LEU A 203 3.34 5.74 -24.84
N LEU A 204 4.04 6.85 -24.57
CA LEU A 204 3.67 7.75 -23.46
C LEU A 204 2.32 8.41 -23.67
N VAL A 205 2.01 8.86 -24.88
CA VAL A 205 0.73 9.46 -25.24
C VAL A 205 -0.42 8.46 -25.07
N SER A 206 -0.24 7.25 -25.56
CA SER A 206 -1.25 6.18 -25.44
C SER A 206 -1.45 5.74 -24.01
N ARG A 207 -0.36 5.58 -23.26
CA ARG A 207 -0.38 5.21 -21.85
C ARG A 207 -1.07 6.28 -21.00
N LYS A 208 -0.78 7.57 -21.25
CA LYS A 208 -1.43 8.69 -20.55
C LYS A 208 -2.95 8.63 -20.69
N ARG A 209 -3.46 8.35 -21.91
CA ARG A 209 -4.90 8.23 -22.15
C ARG A 209 -5.51 7.07 -21.36
N LEU A 210 -4.95 5.87 -21.47
CA LEU A 210 -5.51 4.67 -20.83
C LEU A 210 -5.46 4.74 -19.32
N VAL A 211 -4.39 5.32 -18.75
CA VAL A 211 -4.27 5.56 -17.31
C VAL A 211 -5.29 6.59 -16.84
N PHE A 212 -5.48 7.68 -17.61
CA PHE A 212 -6.48 8.70 -17.28
C PHE A 212 -7.89 8.10 -17.26
N ASP A 213 -8.23 7.29 -18.27
CA ASP A 213 -9.55 6.64 -18.37
C ASP A 213 -9.81 5.73 -17.17
N GLU A 214 -8.80 4.93 -16.78
CA GLU A 214 -8.89 4.01 -15.65
C GLU A 214 -9.09 4.76 -14.33
N PHE A 215 -8.34 5.83 -14.10
CA PHE A 215 -8.49 6.67 -12.92
C PHE A 215 -9.80 7.45 -12.91
N LEU A 216 -10.21 8.02 -14.03
CA LEU A 216 -11.47 8.77 -14.13
C LEU A 216 -12.67 7.89 -13.79
N LEU A 217 -12.76 6.71 -14.42
CA LEU A 217 -13.87 5.78 -14.19
C LEU A 217 -13.89 5.29 -12.74
N PHE A 218 -12.72 5.06 -12.16
CA PHE A 218 -12.60 4.67 -10.77
C PHE A 218 -13.07 5.80 -9.82
N ILE A 219 -12.59 7.03 -10.01
CA ILE A 219 -12.96 8.18 -9.17
C ILE A 219 -14.45 8.48 -9.29
N LEU A 220 -15.00 8.48 -10.52
CA LEU A 220 -16.44 8.66 -10.72
C LEU A 220 -17.26 7.58 -10.00
N SER A 221 -16.83 6.31 -10.06
CA SER A 221 -17.52 5.23 -9.34
C SER A 221 -17.59 5.46 -7.85
N ILE A 222 -16.49 5.92 -7.25
CA ILE A 222 -16.41 6.24 -5.82
C ILE A 222 -17.26 7.47 -5.48
N GLN A 223 -17.16 8.56 -6.25
CA GLN A 223 -17.90 9.80 -5.97
C GLN A 223 -19.42 9.60 -6.10
N MET A 224 -19.89 8.85 -7.08
CA MET A 224 -21.31 8.51 -7.20
C MET A 224 -21.81 7.58 -6.08
N MET A 225 -20.96 6.69 -5.57
CA MET A 225 -21.28 5.92 -4.36
C MET A 225 -21.38 6.82 -3.14
N LYS A 226 -20.49 7.81 -3.03
CA LYS A 226 -20.51 8.79 -1.94
C LYS A 226 -21.78 9.64 -1.96
N GLU A 227 -22.16 10.18 -3.12
CA GLU A 227 -23.41 10.96 -3.25
C GLU A 227 -24.64 10.17 -2.81
N LYS A 228 -24.72 8.86 -3.15
CA LYS A 228 -25.79 8.00 -2.63
C LYS A 228 -25.75 7.83 -1.11
N ASN A 229 -24.56 7.86 -0.52
CA ASN A 229 -24.43 7.80 0.95
C ASN A 229 -24.78 9.14 1.60
N GLU A 230 -24.48 10.28 0.95
CA GLU A 230 -24.88 11.63 1.40
C GLU A 230 -26.40 11.85 1.36
N GLU A 231 -27.15 11.09 0.55
CA GLU A 231 -28.61 11.05 0.58
C GLU A 231 -29.18 10.33 1.83
N THR A 232 -28.35 9.61 2.60
CA THR A 232 -28.78 8.95 3.82
C THR A 232 -29.01 10.00 4.91
N PRO A 233 -30.26 10.18 5.39
CA PRO A 233 -30.53 11.21 6.37
C PRO A 233 -29.86 10.91 7.71
N ASN A 234 -29.45 11.97 8.39
CA ASN A 234 -28.99 11.86 9.77
C ASN A 234 -30.20 11.62 10.70
N TYR A 235 -30.32 10.41 11.20
CA TYR A 235 -31.39 10.00 12.11
C TYR A 235 -31.18 10.50 13.53
N PHE A 236 -30.03 11.07 13.85
CA PHE A 236 -29.64 11.52 15.16
C PHE A 236 -29.30 13.02 15.11
N PRO A 237 -30.32 13.92 15.17
CA PRO A 237 -30.06 15.34 15.09
C PRO A 237 -29.26 15.79 16.31
N ILE A 238 -28.02 16.20 16.09
CA ILE A 238 -27.08 16.65 17.10
C ILE A 238 -27.04 18.17 17.09
N GLN A 239 -27.26 18.79 18.25
CA GLN A 239 -27.10 20.22 18.44
C GLN A 239 -25.75 20.52 19.08
N LYS A 240 -25.13 21.62 18.66
CA LYS A 240 -23.91 22.11 19.28
C LYS A 240 -24.18 22.44 20.74
N THR A 241 -23.23 22.09 21.59
CA THR A 241 -23.30 22.35 23.03
C THR A 241 -22.10 23.20 23.46
N TRP A 242 -22.31 24.04 24.46
CA TRP A 242 -21.23 24.83 25.05
C TRP A 242 -20.21 23.95 25.83
N VAL A 243 -20.58 22.73 26.17
CA VAL A 243 -19.77 21.81 26.96
C VAL A 243 -18.46 21.45 26.21
N THR A 244 -18.53 21.22 24.92
CA THR A 244 -17.33 20.90 24.11
C THR A 244 -16.37 22.09 24.00
N GLU A 245 -16.89 23.32 23.89
CA GLU A 245 -16.10 24.55 23.90
C GLU A 245 -15.41 24.74 25.26
N GLN A 246 -16.15 24.55 26.36
CA GLN A 246 -15.62 24.63 27.72
C GLN A 246 -14.51 23.57 27.96
N ILE A 247 -14.68 22.35 27.45
CA ILE A 247 -13.64 21.33 27.55
C ILE A 247 -12.38 21.80 26.84
N ILE A 248 -12.50 22.32 25.60
CA ILE A 248 -11.36 22.80 24.82
C ILE A 248 -10.61 23.91 25.56
N GLU A 249 -11.33 24.85 26.18
CA GLU A 249 -10.76 25.94 26.97
C GLU A 249 -10.05 25.45 28.25
N ASN A 250 -10.57 24.40 28.87
CA ASN A 250 -10.06 23.87 30.14
C ASN A 250 -8.96 22.80 29.94
N LEU A 251 -8.60 22.42 28.70
CA LEU A 251 -7.51 21.49 28.48
C LEU A 251 -6.18 22.07 29.00
N PRO A 252 -5.28 21.26 29.59
CA PRO A 252 -3.97 21.71 30.08
C PRO A 252 -3.00 22.10 28.93
N TYR A 253 -3.46 22.09 27.71
CA TYR A 253 -2.75 22.47 26.48
C TYR A 253 -3.73 23.02 25.45
N SER A 254 -3.25 23.87 24.56
CA SER A 254 -4.06 24.37 23.45
C SER A 254 -4.08 23.37 22.30
N LEU A 255 -5.23 23.18 21.68
CA LEU A 255 -5.34 22.42 20.44
C LEU A 255 -4.61 23.17 19.31
N THR A 256 -4.02 22.42 18.38
CA THR A 256 -3.43 23.00 17.16
C THR A 256 -4.52 23.47 16.21
N ASN A 257 -4.17 24.33 15.24
CA ASN A 257 -5.13 24.78 14.25
C ASN A 257 -5.72 23.63 13.43
N ALA A 258 -4.88 22.63 13.08
CA ALA A 258 -5.33 21.44 12.37
C ALA A 258 -6.32 20.60 13.18
N GLN A 259 -6.12 20.50 14.51
CA GLN A 259 -7.05 19.83 15.41
C GLN A 259 -8.37 20.59 15.53
N LEU A 260 -8.33 21.92 15.71
CA LEU A 260 -9.52 22.76 15.76
C LEU A 260 -10.33 22.72 14.47
N ASN A 261 -9.67 22.82 13.32
CA ASN A 261 -10.33 22.71 12.02
C ASN A 261 -11.02 21.34 11.87
N THR A 262 -10.31 20.25 12.20
CA THR A 262 -10.87 18.89 12.18
C THR A 262 -12.08 18.75 13.11
N TRP A 263 -11.99 19.34 14.31
CA TRP A 263 -13.12 19.35 15.26
C TRP A 263 -14.34 20.08 14.67
N HIS A 264 -14.17 21.28 14.13
CA HIS A 264 -15.26 22.04 13.53
C HIS A 264 -15.88 21.37 12.31
N GLU A 265 -15.09 20.64 11.52
CA GLU A 265 -15.61 19.81 10.42
C GLU A 265 -16.52 18.70 10.95
N ILE A 266 -16.09 17.96 11.97
CA ILE A 266 -16.86 16.89 12.60
C ILE A 266 -18.14 17.43 13.26
N GLU A 267 -18.04 18.52 14.02
CA GLU A 267 -19.17 19.14 14.68
C GLU A 267 -20.22 19.61 13.67
N ARG A 268 -19.77 20.22 12.56
CA ARG A 268 -20.66 20.64 11.47
C ARG A 268 -21.36 19.45 10.84
N ASP A 269 -20.65 18.39 10.55
CA ASP A 269 -21.20 17.20 9.86
C ASP A 269 -22.17 16.44 10.78
N MET A 270 -21.84 16.24 12.05
CA MET A 270 -22.73 15.62 13.03
C MET A 270 -24.02 16.43 13.26
N SER A 271 -23.96 17.76 13.12
CA SER A 271 -25.11 18.64 13.19
C SER A 271 -25.84 18.80 11.87
N GLY A 272 -25.34 18.19 10.79
CA GLY A 272 -25.92 18.27 9.46
C GLY A 272 -27.15 17.38 9.27
N GLN A 273 -27.78 17.51 8.10
CA GLN A 273 -28.95 16.70 7.72
C GLN A 273 -28.54 15.33 7.15
N ALA A 274 -27.33 15.20 6.61
CA ALA A 274 -26.77 13.96 6.10
C ALA A 274 -25.96 13.21 7.16
N LEU A 275 -25.87 11.89 7.01
CA LEU A 275 -25.10 11.03 7.90
C LEU A 275 -23.60 11.30 7.73
N MET A 276 -22.88 11.59 8.81
CA MET A 276 -21.44 11.77 8.78
C MET A 276 -20.72 10.44 8.55
N SER A 277 -19.82 10.42 7.59
CA SER A 277 -18.86 9.33 7.37
C SER A 277 -17.47 9.92 7.09
N ARG A 278 -16.60 9.97 8.12
CA ARG A 278 -15.35 10.76 8.09
C ARG A 278 -14.14 10.00 8.57
N LEU A 279 -13.00 10.22 7.89
CA LEU A 279 -11.67 9.74 8.27
C LEU A 279 -10.83 10.87 8.87
N ILE A 280 -10.36 10.72 10.10
CA ILE A 280 -9.30 11.56 10.66
C ILE A 280 -7.97 10.89 10.38
N GLN A 281 -7.14 11.56 9.61
CA GLN A 281 -5.79 11.13 9.31
C GLN A 281 -4.76 12.04 10.00
N GLY A 282 -3.76 11.46 10.62
CA GLY A 282 -2.68 12.23 11.25
C GLY A 282 -1.61 11.31 11.79
N ASP A 283 -0.42 11.87 11.98
CA ASP A 283 0.73 11.12 12.48
C ASP A 283 0.49 10.54 13.89
N VAL A 284 1.31 9.60 14.31
CA VAL A 284 1.28 9.06 15.67
C VAL A 284 1.53 10.18 16.67
N GLY A 285 0.58 10.37 17.60
CA GLY A 285 0.65 11.43 18.59
C GLY A 285 0.23 12.83 18.10
N SER A 286 -0.45 12.95 16.96
CA SER A 286 -1.07 14.20 16.49
C SER A 286 -2.33 14.62 17.27
N GLY A 287 -2.75 13.80 18.26
CA GLY A 287 -3.89 14.12 19.13
C GLY A 287 -5.26 13.77 18.58
N LYS A 288 -5.39 12.79 17.69
CA LYS A 288 -6.68 12.29 17.17
C LYS A 288 -7.66 11.88 18.27
N THR A 289 -7.16 11.31 19.36
CA THR A 289 -7.95 10.79 20.46
C THR A 289 -8.79 11.86 21.16
N ILE A 290 -8.27 13.08 21.36
CA ILE A 290 -9.07 14.15 22.00
C ILE A 290 -10.23 14.59 21.11
N ILE A 291 -10.04 14.60 19.79
CA ILE A 291 -11.10 14.91 18.83
C ILE A 291 -12.21 13.84 18.89
N ALA A 292 -11.82 12.56 18.97
CA ALA A 292 -12.76 11.46 19.16
C ALA A 292 -13.54 11.61 20.48
N PHE A 293 -12.88 11.98 21.56
CA PHE A 293 -13.51 12.18 22.87
C PHE A 293 -14.51 13.35 22.85
N LEU A 294 -14.17 14.46 22.19
CA LEU A 294 -15.10 15.59 22.00
C LEU A 294 -16.35 15.15 21.22
N ALA A 295 -16.18 14.35 20.15
CA ALA A 295 -17.31 13.85 19.37
C ALA A 295 -18.22 12.91 20.20
N MET A 296 -17.63 12.05 21.04
CA MET A 296 -18.37 11.17 21.94
C MET A 296 -19.19 11.99 22.98
N ILE A 297 -18.56 12.99 23.57
CA ILE A 297 -19.23 13.87 24.54
C ILE A 297 -20.37 14.65 23.87
N LEU A 298 -20.15 15.21 22.69
CA LEU A 298 -21.18 15.90 21.92
C LEU A 298 -22.41 15.01 21.66
N SER A 299 -22.17 13.74 21.29
CA SER A 299 -23.21 12.73 21.10
C SER A 299 -23.99 12.48 22.39
N CYS A 300 -23.30 12.32 23.52
CA CYS A 300 -23.91 12.03 24.84
C CYS A 300 -24.68 13.19 25.39
N GLU A 301 -24.22 14.44 25.22
CA GLU A 301 -24.93 15.65 25.60
C GLU A 301 -26.29 15.78 24.88
N ASN A 302 -26.39 15.22 23.67
CA ASN A 302 -27.64 15.15 22.92
C ASN A 302 -28.51 13.93 23.28
N GLY A 303 -28.15 13.16 24.31
CA GLY A 303 -28.93 12.04 24.82
C GLY A 303 -28.76 10.74 24.02
N TYR A 304 -27.72 10.65 23.18
CA TYR A 304 -27.43 9.47 22.35
C TYR A 304 -26.25 8.63 22.91
N GLN A 305 -26.10 7.45 22.39
CA GLN A 305 -24.97 6.56 22.71
C GLN A 305 -23.84 6.74 21.69
N SER A 306 -22.59 6.64 22.16
CA SER A 306 -21.39 6.61 21.34
C SER A 306 -20.53 5.38 21.63
N ALA A 307 -19.93 4.79 20.60
CA ALA A 307 -19.08 3.61 20.71
C ALA A 307 -17.68 3.89 20.13
N LEU A 308 -16.63 3.57 20.90
CA LEU A 308 -15.25 3.62 20.46
C LEU A 308 -14.69 2.19 20.38
N MET A 309 -14.38 1.75 19.17
CA MET A 309 -13.81 0.44 18.90
C MET A 309 -12.32 0.54 18.60
N VAL A 310 -11.54 -0.28 19.28
CA VAL A 310 -10.08 -0.33 19.16
C VAL A 310 -9.57 -1.76 18.97
N PRO A 311 -8.38 -1.97 18.38
CA PRO A 311 -7.91 -3.30 18.01
C PRO A 311 -7.52 -4.22 19.17
N THR A 312 -7.17 -3.69 20.33
CA THR A 312 -6.67 -4.48 21.46
C THR A 312 -7.31 -4.11 22.79
N GLU A 313 -7.36 -5.06 23.72
CA GLU A 313 -7.90 -4.84 25.06
C GLU A 313 -7.10 -3.84 25.88
N VAL A 314 -5.77 -3.85 25.72
CA VAL A 314 -4.89 -2.90 26.42
C VAL A 314 -5.19 -1.48 25.97
N LEU A 315 -5.34 -1.27 24.65
CA LEU A 315 -5.70 0.04 24.12
C LEU A 315 -7.12 0.47 24.55
N ALA A 316 -8.07 -0.48 24.58
CA ALA A 316 -9.42 -0.21 25.05
C ALA A 316 -9.43 0.26 26.52
N ARG A 317 -8.68 -0.41 27.38
CA ARG A 317 -8.52 -0.03 28.79
C ARG A 317 -7.85 1.34 28.92
N GLN A 318 -6.79 1.60 28.19
CA GLN A 318 -6.10 2.88 28.20
C GLN A 318 -7.00 4.04 27.75
N HIS A 319 -7.76 3.87 26.68
CA HIS A 319 -8.73 4.89 26.28
C HIS A 319 -9.86 5.07 27.31
N TYR A 320 -10.33 3.99 27.90
CA TYR A 320 -11.33 4.05 28.96
C TYR A 320 -10.80 4.85 30.17
N GLU A 321 -9.61 4.55 30.66
CA GLU A 321 -8.99 5.26 31.77
C GLU A 321 -8.76 6.74 31.46
N SER A 322 -8.19 7.05 30.30
CA SER A 322 -7.95 8.43 29.84
C SER A 322 -9.26 9.20 29.68
N PHE A 323 -10.32 8.53 29.19
CA PHE A 323 -11.63 9.16 29.03
C PHE A 323 -12.29 9.44 30.38
N MET A 324 -12.24 8.48 31.32
CA MET A 324 -12.75 8.66 32.69
C MET A 324 -12.02 9.80 33.41
N GLU A 325 -10.70 9.91 33.22
CA GLU A 325 -9.90 11.00 33.77
C GLU A 325 -10.33 12.36 33.18
N LEU A 326 -10.57 12.43 31.88
CA LEU A 326 -11.08 13.64 31.23
C LEU A 326 -12.44 14.03 31.81
N LEU A 327 -13.39 13.09 31.91
CA LEU A 327 -14.71 13.34 32.47
C LEU A 327 -14.64 13.86 33.91
N ALA A 328 -13.79 13.24 34.73
CA ALA A 328 -13.59 13.68 36.13
C ALA A 328 -13.00 15.09 36.22
N GLN A 329 -12.03 15.44 35.38
CA GLN A 329 -11.43 16.78 35.32
C GLN A 329 -12.44 17.84 34.90
N GLN A 330 -13.40 17.48 34.04
CA GLN A 330 -14.42 18.40 33.54
C GLN A 330 -15.71 18.38 34.37
N GLY A 331 -15.80 17.50 35.39
CA GLY A 331 -17.01 17.38 36.25
C GLY A 331 -18.21 16.81 35.50
N LEU A 332 -18.00 16.01 34.47
CA LEU A 332 -19.05 15.37 33.67
C LEU A 332 -19.31 13.94 34.18
N ASP A 333 -20.60 13.59 34.29
CA ASP A 333 -21.05 12.28 34.79
C ASP A 333 -21.80 11.50 33.69
N PHE A 334 -21.04 10.83 32.81
CA PHE A 334 -21.58 9.93 31.80
C PHE A 334 -21.26 8.48 32.13
N CYS A 335 -22.30 7.64 32.13
CA CYS A 335 -22.11 6.21 32.35
C CYS A 335 -21.27 5.59 31.23
N THR A 336 -20.01 5.31 31.53
CA THR A 336 -19.03 4.74 30.59
C THR A 336 -18.78 3.27 30.90
N VAL A 337 -18.81 2.39 29.92
CA VAL A 337 -18.56 0.95 30.08
C VAL A 337 -17.42 0.48 29.17
N LEU A 338 -16.65 -0.51 29.66
CA LEU A 338 -15.56 -1.16 28.94
C LEU A 338 -15.98 -2.60 28.57
N LEU A 339 -16.13 -2.89 27.28
CA LEU A 339 -16.50 -4.21 26.77
C LEU A 339 -15.36 -4.85 25.96
N THR A 340 -14.76 -5.90 26.51
CA THR A 340 -13.65 -6.62 25.92
C THR A 340 -13.86 -8.13 25.92
N GLY A 341 -12.98 -8.87 25.27
CA GLY A 341 -13.02 -10.33 25.26
C GLY A 341 -12.82 -10.94 26.65
N SER A 342 -12.00 -10.31 27.50
CA SER A 342 -11.61 -10.78 28.84
C SER A 342 -12.68 -10.58 29.92
N ASN A 343 -13.71 -9.76 29.69
CA ASN A 343 -14.82 -9.64 30.64
C ASN A 343 -15.46 -10.99 30.92
N THR A 344 -15.78 -11.23 32.18
CA THR A 344 -16.50 -12.45 32.61
C THR A 344 -17.93 -12.51 32.04
N ALA A 345 -18.53 -13.68 32.01
CA ALA A 345 -19.90 -13.84 31.52
C ALA A 345 -20.94 -13.02 32.33
N LYS A 346 -20.67 -12.80 33.61
CA LYS A 346 -21.53 -11.97 34.48
C LYS A 346 -21.39 -10.49 34.11
N GLU A 347 -20.16 -9.99 34.03
CA GLU A 347 -19.88 -8.60 33.63
C GLU A 347 -20.47 -8.30 32.24
N LYS A 348 -20.28 -9.19 31.28
CA LYS A 348 -20.86 -9.04 29.94
C LYS A 348 -22.38 -8.88 29.96
N ARG A 349 -23.09 -9.68 30.81
CA ARG A 349 -24.56 -9.56 30.93
C ARG A 349 -24.95 -8.21 31.51
N GLU A 350 -24.24 -7.73 32.53
CA GLU A 350 -24.48 -6.43 33.15
C GLU A 350 -24.23 -5.28 32.17
N ILE A 351 -23.11 -5.35 31.43
CA ILE A 351 -22.78 -4.37 30.41
C ILE A 351 -23.82 -4.36 29.28
N TYR A 352 -24.23 -5.54 28.78
CA TYR A 352 -25.25 -5.62 27.73
C TYR A 352 -26.59 -5.04 28.18
N ALA A 353 -26.98 -5.27 29.44
CA ALA A 353 -28.20 -4.70 30.00
C ALA A 353 -28.15 -3.16 30.06
N LYS A 354 -27.00 -2.59 30.47
CA LYS A 354 -26.79 -1.14 30.53
C LYS A 354 -26.75 -0.50 29.12
N ILE A 355 -26.19 -1.19 28.11
CA ILE A 355 -26.22 -0.72 26.73
C ILE A 355 -27.66 -0.73 26.19
N ALA A 356 -28.37 -1.83 26.37
CA ALA A 356 -29.72 -2.01 25.85
C ALA A 356 -30.73 -1.07 26.53
N SER A 357 -30.58 -0.73 27.82
CA SER A 357 -31.40 0.22 28.52
C SER A 357 -31.09 1.69 28.11
N GLY A 358 -29.90 1.96 27.54
CA GLY A 358 -29.38 3.29 27.28
C GLY A 358 -28.79 3.99 28.52
N GLU A 359 -28.61 3.25 29.65
CA GLU A 359 -27.89 3.73 30.83
C GLU A 359 -26.40 3.98 30.47
N ALA A 360 -25.76 3.03 29.77
CA ALA A 360 -24.43 3.21 29.24
C ALA A 360 -24.49 4.14 28.01
N GLN A 361 -23.99 5.36 28.16
CA GLN A 361 -23.99 6.39 27.12
C GLN A 361 -22.70 6.28 26.31
N ILE A 362 -21.58 5.87 26.93
CA ILE A 362 -20.27 5.75 26.32
C ILE A 362 -19.80 4.31 26.42
N ILE A 363 -19.49 3.73 25.28
CA ILE A 363 -19.12 2.33 25.18
C ILE A 363 -17.73 2.22 24.52
N ILE A 364 -16.71 1.82 25.29
CA ILE A 364 -15.35 1.63 24.77
C ILE A 364 -15.05 0.14 24.77
N GLY A 365 -14.45 -0.37 23.69
CA GLY A 365 -14.14 -1.80 23.63
C GLY A 365 -13.41 -2.25 22.38
N THR A 366 -13.34 -3.55 22.22
CA THR A 366 -12.74 -4.21 21.06
C THR A 366 -13.84 -4.67 20.08
N HIS A 367 -13.53 -5.58 19.17
CA HIS A 367 -14.49 -6.25 18.29
C HIS A 367 -15.68 -6.90 19.04
N ALA A 368 -15.65 -6.98 20.36
CA ALA A 368 -16.78 -7.42 21.15
C ALA A 368 -18.01 -6.52 21.00
N LEU A 369 -17.81 -5.22 20.63
CA LEU A 369 -18.87 -4.23 20.41
C LEU A 369 -19.79 -4.57 19.21
N ILE A 370 -19.28 -5.30 18.22
CA ILE A 370 -20.02 -5.67 17.01
C ILE A 370 -20.67 -7.04 17.08
N GLN A 371 -20.57 -7.76 18.21
CA GLN A 371 -21.20 -9.06 18.36
C GLN A 371 -22.73 -8.93 18.36
N GLU A 372 -23.44 -9.92 17.80
CA GLU A 372 -24.91 -9.93 17.71
C GLU A 372 -25.65 -9.73 19.04
N LYS A 373 -25.01 -10.07 20.14
CA LYS A 373 -25.58 -9.96 21.50
C LYS A 373 -25.62 -8.53 22.03
N VAL A 374 -24.90 -7.60 21.39
CA VAL A 374 -24.89 -6.18 21.80
C VAL A 374 -26.00 -5.46 21.07
N VAL A 375 -27.02 -5.05 21.78
CA VAL A 375 -28.16 -4.30 21.27
C VAL A 375 -28.05 -2.87 21.82
N TYR A 376 -27.91 -1.91 20.93
CA TYR A 376 -27.88 -0.48 21.28
C TYR A 376 -29.28 0.10 21.28
N LYS A 377 -29.56 1.03 22.16
CA LYS A 377 -30.85 1.73 22.22
C LYS A 377 -30.95 2.85 21.20
N ASN A 378 -29.95 3.72 21.13
CA ASN A 378 -29.89 4.90 20.28
C ASN A 378 -28.44 5.30 19.95
N LEU A 379 -27.70 4.40 19.29
CA LEU A 379 -26.30 4.58 18.90
C LEU A 379 -26.21 5.63 17.79
N SER A 380 -25.69 6.83 18.06
CA SER A 380 -25.56 7.90 17.07
C SER A 380 -24.16 8.04 16.49
N LEU A 381 -23.13 7.52 17.17
CA LEU A 381 -21.74 7.67 16.75
C LEU A 381 -20.95 6.38 16.99
N VAL A 382 -20.26 5.94 15.96
CA VAL A 382 -19.27 4.85 16.02
C VAL A 382 -17.92 5.39 15.60
N ILE A 383 -16.93 5.21 16.47
CA ILE A 383 -15.53 5.57 16.22
C ILE A 383 -14.71 4.30 16.11
N THR A 384 -13.86 4.20 15.07
CA THR A 384 -12.93 3.09 14.91
C THR A 384 -11.50 3.62 14.87
N ASP A 385 -10.62 3.06 15.71
CA ASP A 385 -9.20 3.38 15.69
C ASP A 385 -8.42 2.30 14.94
N GLU A 386 -7.42 2.71 14.12
CA GLU A 386 -6.57 1.80 13.34
C GLU A 386 -7.34 0.91 12.32
N GLN A 387 -7.97 1.52 11.32
CA GLN A 387 -8.84 0.88 10.32
C GLN A 387 -8.23 -0.31 9.57
N HIS A 388 -6.91 -0.44 9.42
CA HIS A 388 -6.31 -1.54 8.63
C HIS A 388 -6.68 -2.94 9.12
N ARG A 389 -7.26 -3.05 10.31
CA ARG A 389 -7.64 -4.33 10.93
C ARG A 389 -9.15 -4.56 10.97
N PHE A 390 -9.96 -3.57 10.55
CA PHE A 390 -11.43 -3.64 10.60
C PHE A 390 -12.01 -3.35 9.21
N GLY A 391 -12.60 -4.37 8.60
CA GLY A 391 -13.15 -4.29 7.25
C GLY A 391 -14.49 -3.55 7.15
N VAL A 392 -14.89 -3.19 5.92
CA VAL A 392 -16.18 -2.58 5.56
C VAL A 392 -17.37 -3.37 6.11
N LYS A 393 -17.32 -4.72 6.05
CA LYS A 393 -18.35 -5.62 6.58
C LYS A 393 -18.71 -5.43 8.06
N GLN A 394 -17.76 -4.95 8.85
CA GLN A 394 -17.98 -4.74 10.28
C GLN A 394 -18.68 -3.42 10.56
N ARG A 395 -18.45 -2.40 9.71
CA ARG A 395 -19.21 -1.14 9.72
C ARG A 395 -20.67 -1.37 9.31
N GLU A 396 -20.88 -2.13 8.25
CA GLU A 396 -22.20 -2.50 7.74
C GLU A 396 -23.00 -3.29 8.77
N SER A 397 -22.37 -4.22 9.48
CA SER A 397 -23.05 -5.03 10.50
C SER A 397 -23.58 -4.21 11.70
N LEU A 398 -23.01 -3.03 11.96
CA LEU A 398 -23.55 -2.09 12.96
C LEU A 398 -24.69 -1.25 12.38
N ALA A 399 -24.62 -0.87 11.10
CA ALA A 399 -25.66 -0.14 10.39
C ALA A 399 -26.93 -0.99 10.14
N GLU A 400 -26.79 -2.30 9.96
CA GLU A 400 -27.93 -3.22 9.75
C GLU A 400 -28.82 -3.43 10.97
N ARG A 401 -28.41 -2.96 12.16
CA ARG A 401 -29.11 -3.23 13.45
C ARG A 401 -30.04 -2.12 13.92
N GLY A 402 -30.22 -1.09 13.11
CA GLY A 402 -31.09 0.06 13.45
C GLY A 402 -30.88 1.20 12.48
N ASN A 403 -31.17 2.42 12.91
CA ASN A 403 -30.78 3.59 12.12
C ASN A 403 -29.25 3.66 12.06
N PRO A 404 -28.66 3.89 10.87
CA PRO A 404 -27.20 3.94 10.71
C PRO A 404 -26.62 5.09 11.55
N PRO A 405 -25.57 4.82 12.36
CA PRO A 405 -24.90 5.84 13.15
C PRO A 405 -23.92 6.67 12.31
N ASN A 406 -23.59 7.86 12.76
CA ASN A 406 -22.43 8.60 12.26
C ASN A 406 -21.16 7.76 12.45
N VAL A 407 -20.27 7.77 11.46
CA VAL A 407 -19.04 6.98 11.47
C VAL A 407 -17.83 7.89 11.45
N LEU A 408 -16.94 7.69 12.41
CA LEU A 408 -15.66 8.37 12.49
C LEU A 408 -14.53 7.33 12.52
N VAL A 409 -13.67 7.39 11.54
CA VAL A 409 -12.51 6.48 11.43
C VAL A 409 -11.24 7.25 11.75
N MET A 410 -10.36 6.67 12.56
CA MET A 410 -9.04 7.24 12.84
C MET A 410 -7.93 6.38 12.24
N SER A 411 -6.95 7.02 11.61
CA SER A 411 -5.75 6.35 11.10
C SER A 411 -4.49 7.03 11.60
N ALA A 412 -3.57 6.23 12.14
CA ALA A 412 -2.23 6.68 12.53
C ALA A 412 -1.21 6.51 11.40
N THR A 413 -1.61 5.93 10.26
CA THR A 413 -0.78 5.91 9.06
C THR A 413 -1.02 7.17 8.26
N PRO A 414 -0.05 8.05 8.14
CA PRO A 414 -0.13 9.14 7.19
C PRO A 414 -0.09 8.58 5.77
N ILE A 415 -1.18 8.75 5.05
CA ILE A 415 -1.31 8.34 3.64
C ILE A 415 -1.38 9.61 2.82
N PRO A 416 -0.65 9.76 1.71
CA PRO A 416 -0.78 10.90 0.84
C PRO A 416 -2.25 11.17 0.48
N ARG A 417 -2.68 12.44 0.52
CA ARG A 417 -4.09 12.83 0.38
C ARG A 417 -4.74 12.27 -0.88
N THR A 418 -4.01 12.24 -1.99
CA THR A 418 -4.48 11.66 -3.26
C THR A 418 -4.79 10.17 -3.16
N LEU A 419 -3.97 9.44 -2.40
CA LEU A 419 -4.19 8.02 -2.16
C LEU A 419 -5.29 7.76 -1.14
N ALA A 420 -5.42 8.62 -0.15
CA ALA A 420 -6.50 8.53 0.84
C ALA A 420 -7.88 8.66 0.17
N ILE A 421 -8.04 9.55 -0.81
CA ILE A 421 -9.26 9.69 -1.62
C ILE A 421 -9.59 8.39 -2.37
N ILE A 422 -8.58 7.65 -2.83
CA ILE A 422 -8.78 6.40 -3.57
C ILE A 422 -9.14 5.25 -2.62
N LEU A 423 -8.45 5.16 -1.48
CA LEU A 423 -8.64 4.05 -0.54
C LEU A 423 -9.91 4.21 0.33
N TYR A 424 -10.34 5.44 0.54
CA TYR A 424 -11.40 5.81 1.47
C TYR A 424 -12.37 6.81 0.84
N GLY A 425 -12.61 6.69 -0.46
CA GLY A 425 -13.43 7.64 -1.20
C GLY A 425 -14.90 7.71 -0.76
N ASP A 426 -15.34 6.73 0.03
CA ASP A 426 -16.62 6.72 0.75
C ASP A 426 -16.61 7.59 2.02
N LEU A 427 -15.45 8.11 2.45
CA LEU A 427 -15.28 8.92 3.65
C LEU A 427 -14.84 10.34 3.31
N ASP A 428 -15.32 11.32 4.06
CA ASP A 428 -14.71 12.65 4.11
C ASP A 428 -13.38 12.59 4.85
N ILE A 429 -12.39 13.37 4.42
CA ILE A 429 -11.03 13.28 4.96
C ILE A 429 -10.67 14.59 5.68
N SER A 430 -10.36 14.46 6.97
CA SER A 430 -9.73 15.50 7.78
C SER A 430 -8.28 15.13 8.07
N VAL A 431 -7.36 16.06 7.88
CA VAL A 431 -5.92 15.82 8.06
C VAL A 431 -5.41 16.66 9.22
N ILE A 432 -4.78 15.97 10.20
CA ILE A 432 -4.06 16.63 11.30
C ILE A 432 -2.56 16.50 10.97
N ASP A 433 -2.02 17.50 10.30
CA ASP A 433 -0.62 17.59 9.86
C ASP A 433 0.28 18.36 10.83
N GLU A 434 -0.28 18.88 11.92
CA GLU A 434 0.45 19.54 12.99
C GLU A 434 0.67 18.63 14.19
N LEU A 435 1.84 18.75 14.82
CA LEU A 435 2.15 18.07 16.09
C LEU A 435 1.97 19.06 17.27
N PRO A 436 1.53 18.59 18.44
CA PRO A 436 1.43 19.43 19.64
C PRO A 436 2.77 20.08 20.02
N ALA A 437 2.73 21.36 20.39
CA ALA A 437 3.91 22.21 20.57
C ALA A 437 4.97 21.73 21.60
N ARG A 438 4.58 20.86 22.55
CA ARG A 438 5.48 20.36 23.60
C ARG A 438 6.28 19.13 23.19
N ARG A 439 6.07 18.58 21.98
CA ARG A 439 6.74 17.35 21.54
C ARG A 439 8.15 17.64 21.02
N LEU A 440 9.16 17.01 21.63
CA LEU A 440 10.53 17.11 21.14
C LEU A 440 10.74 16.23 19.90
N PRO A 441 11.46 16.71 18.87
CA PRO A 441 11.81 15.89 17.71
C PRO A 441 12.63 14.68 18.13
N ILE A 442 12.30 13.49 17.61
CA ILE A 442 13.04 12.26 17.85
C ILE A 442 14.36 12.34 17.10
N LYS A 443 15.48 12.05 17.79
CA LYS A 443 16.81 11.96 17.18
C LYS A 443 17.01 10.57 16.61
N ASN A 444 17.23 10.52 15.29
CA ASN A 444 17.37 9.27 14.55
C ASN A 444 18.84 9.02 14.18
N CYS A 445 19.24 7.76 14.08
CA CYS A 445 20.48 7.36 13.43
C CYS A 445 20.31 6.01 12.72
N VAL A 446 20.92 5.89 11.55
CA VAL A 446 21.07 4.64 10.81
C VAL A 446 22.52 4.20 10.93
N VAL A 447 22.74 2.98 11.40
CA VAL A 447 24.08 2.47 11.75
C VAL A 447 24.20 1.02 11.29
N ASP A 448 25.42 0.54 11.14
CA ASP A 448 25.69 -0.88 10.89
C ASP A 448 25.84 -1.68 12.20
N THR A 449 25.94 -2.99 12.05
CA THR A 449 26.06 -3.93 13.19
C THR A 449 27.29 -3.69 14.06
N SER A 450 28.35 -3.04 13.56
CA SER A 450 29.55 -2.71 14.34
C SER A 450 29.30 -1.64 15.42
N TYR A 451 28.21 -0.90 15.29
CA TYR A 451 27.80 0.14 16.23
C TYR A 451 27.12 -0.43 17.50
N ARG A 452 26.68 -1.70 17.50
CA ARG A 452 25.95 -2.33 18.62
C ARG A 452 26.59 -2.10 20.00
N PRO A 453 27.91 -2.24 20.22
CA PRO A 453 28.51 -2.00 21.54
C PRO A 453 28.28 -0.56 22.03
N LYS A 454 28.33 0.42 21.13
CA LYS A 454 28.07 1.83 21.49
C LYS A 454 26.59 2.04 21.81
N ALA A 455 25.69 1.41 21.03
CA ALA A 455 24.24 1.45 21.26
C ALA A 455 23.90 0.85 22.63
N TYR A 456 24.48 -0.30 23.02
CA TYR A 456 24.25 -0.92 24.32
C TYR A 456 24.73 -0.06 25.45
N SER A 457 25.91 0.55 25.34
CA SER A 457 26.43 1.49 26.35
C SER A 457 25.52 2.72 26.50
N PHE A 458 24.97 3.21 25.40
CA PHE A 458 24.00 4.31 25.40
C PHE A 458 22.69 3.89 26.09
N ILE A 459 22.14 2.72 25.73
CA ILE A 459 20.94 2.14 26.35
C ILE A 459 21.12 1.98 27.82
N GLN A 460 22.27 1.40 28.29
CA GLN A 460 22.56 1.23 29.69
C GLN A 460 22.51 2.55 30.46
N ARG A 461 23.09 3.61 29.91
CA ARG A 461 23.05 4.95 30.54
C ARG A 461 21.61 5.47 30.61
N GLN A 462 20.81 5.32 29.56
CA GLN A 462 19.42 5.75 29.56
C GLN A 462 18.57 4.99 30.59
N VAL A 463 18.81 3.70 30.76
CA VAL A 463 18.15 2.89 31.77
C VAL A 463 18.61 3.34 33.22
N GLN A 464 19.88 3.67 33.41
CA GLN A 464 20.39 4.22 34.69
C GLN A 464 19.76 5.59 35.02
N GLU A 465 19.39 6.38 34.01
CA GLU A 465 18.62 7.62 34.14
C GLU A 465 17.12 7.38 34.38
N GLY A 466 16.70 6.11 34.57
CA GLY A 466 15.32 5.70 34.84
C GLY A 466 14.44 5.59 33.58
N ARG A 467 15.02 5.56 32.37
CA ARG A 467 14.27 5.48 31.11
C ARG A 467 14.07 4.02 30.70
N GLN A 468 13.06 3.83 29.82
CA GLN A 468 12.74 2.52 29.25
C GLN A 468 13.07 2.45 27.78
N VAL A 469 13.28 1.24 27.28
CA VAL A 469 13.82 0.96 25.95
C VAL A 469 13.02 -0.13 25.25
N TYR A 470 12.68 0.10 24.00
CA TYR A 470 12.23 -0.93 23.08
C TYR A 470 13.38 -1.39 22.18
N ILE A 471 13.50 -2.72 21.98
CA ILE A 471 14.37 -3.32 20.97
C ILE A 471 13.49 -4.19 20.07
N ILE A 472 13.49 -3.91 18.79
CA ILE A 472 12.65 -4.61 17.81
C ILE A 472 13.51 -5.53 16.95
N CYS A 473 13.09 -6.79 16.86
CA CYS A 473 13.68 -7.81 16.01
C CYS A 473 12.67 -8.25 14.92
N PRO A 474 13.11 -8.59 13.70
CA PRO A 474 12.20 -8.93 12.61
C PRO A 474 11.54 -10.30 12.76
N MET A 475 12.11 -11.21 13.54
CA MET A 475 11.68 -12.61 13.65
C MET A 475 11.49 -13.05 15.09
N VAL A 476 10.69 -14.11 15.29
CA VAL A 476 10.47 -14.72 16.62
C VAL A 476 11.53 -15.76 16.94
N GLU A 477 11.84 -16.63 15.98
CA GLU A 477 12.79 -17.74 16.04
C GLU A 477 13.69 -17.73 14.82
N GLU A 478 14.81 -18.43 14.91
CA GLU A 478 15.74 -18.64 13.80
C GLU A 478 15.03 -19.40 12.65
N SER A 479 15.25 -18.96 11.41
CA SER A 479 14.75 -19.62 10.20
C SER A 479 15.91 -20.01 9.31
N GLU A 480 15.93 -21.23 8.80
CA GLU A 480 16.98 -21.73 7.91
C GLU A 480 17.17 -20.79 6.69
N GLY A 481 18.40 -20.36 6.49
CA GLY A 481 18.79 -19.51 5.36
C GLY A 481 18.58 -18.02 5.51
N LEU A 482 18.14 -17.53 6.69
CA LEU A 482 17.94 -16.11 6.98
C LEU A 482 18.89 -15.64 8.10
N ASP A 483 19.88 -14.85 7.74
CA ASP A 483 20.79 -14.20 8.70
C ASP A 483 20.12 -12.93 9.27
N ALA A 484 19.28 -13.12 10.30
CA ALA A 484 18.56 -12.03 10.97
C ALA A 484 18.37 -12.33 12.46
N GLU A 485 18.44 -11.27 13.27
CA GLU A 485 18.25 -11.36 14.73
C GLU A 485 16.80 -11.74 15.07
N ASN A 486 16.63 -12.73 15.93
CA ASN A 486 15.33 -13.16 16.44
C ASN A 486 15.15 -12.75 17.91
N VAL A 487 13.89 -12.65 18.35
CA VAL A 487 13.55 -12.13 19.69
C VAL A 487 14.11 -12.99 20.83
N LEU A 488 14.05 -14.30 20.72
CA LEU A 488 14.41 -15.21 21.82
C LEU A 488 15.92 -15.25 22.05
N ASP A 489 16.69 -15.46 20.98
CA ASP A 489 18.17 -15.54 21.08
C ASP A 489 18.74 -14.16 21.39
N TYR A 490 18.17 -13.11 20.78
CA TYR A 490 18.59 -11.75 21.07
C TYR A 490 18.36 -11.38 22.53
N THR A 491 17.21 -11.74 23.11
CA THR A 491 16.93 -11.51 24.53
C THR A 491 17.94 -12.23 25.42
N SER A 492 18.28 -13.48 25.12
CA SER A 492 19.27 -14.26 25.84
C SER A 492 20.65 -13.61 25.75
N LYS A 493 21.04 -13.15 24.58
CA LYS A 493 22.30 -12.45 24.31
C LYS A 493 22.41 -11.16 25.12
N ILE A 494 21.39 -10.29 25.09
CA ILE A 494 21.46 -9.01 25.81
C ILE A 494 21.36 -9.19 27.34
N LYS A 495 20.64 -10.19 27.84
CA LYS A 495 20.64 -10.53 29.28
C LYS A 495 22.05 -10.87 29.78
N SER A 496 22.94 -11.35 28.92
CA SER A 496 24.37 -11.61 29.28
C SER A 496 25.25 -10.36 29.22
N ILE A 497 24.81 -9.31 28.50
CA ILE A 497 25.58 -8.06 28.31
C ILE A 497 25.24 -7.02 29.37
N PHE A 498 23.95 -6.92 29.72
CA PHE A 498 23.46 -5.93 30.68
C PHE A 498 23.58 -6.42 32.12
N PRO A 499 23.77 -5.52 33.11
CA PRO A 499 23.77 -5.87 34.51
C PRO A 499 22.46 -6.53 34.96
N SER A 500 22.56 -7.47 35.92
CA SER A 500 21.41 -8.28 36.40
C SER A 500 20.29 -7.49 37.08
N ASN A 501 20.55 -6.24 37.48
CA ASN A 501 19.56 -5.35 38.07
C ASN A 501 18.62 -4.69 36.99
N ILE A 502 18.93 -4.86 35.70
CA ILE A 502 18.07 -4.39 34.61
C ILE A 502 17.14 -5.53 34.21
N GLN A 503 15.84 -5.30 34.37
CA GLN A 503 14.81 -6.28 33.97
C GLN A 503 14.59 -6.21 32.48
N ILE A 504 14.83 -7.33 31.81
CA ILE A 504 14.71 -7.47 30.35
C ILE A 504 13.71 -8.59 30.08
N GLU A 505 12.64 -8.24 29.36
CA GLU A 505 11.62 -9.21 28.96
C GLU A 505 11.41 -9.18 27.44
N TYR A 506 10.73 -10.20 26.92
CA TYR A 506 10.43 -10.30 25.51
C TYR A 506 8.94 -10.42 25.23
N LEU A 507 8.53 -9.99 24.02
CA LEU A 507 7.15 -9.98 23.58
C LEU A 507 7.06 -10.37 22.10
N HIS A 508 6.21 -11.33 21.74
CA HIS A 508 6.00 -11.70 20.34
C HIS A 508 4.58 -12.19 20.04
N GLY A 509 4.23 -12.25 18.75
CA GLY A 509 2.86 -12.55 18.27
C GLY A 509 2.30 -13.91 18.68
N LYS A 510 3.17 -14.94 18.82
CA LYS A 510 2.76 -16.31 19.17
C LYS A 510 2.37 -16.47 20.65
N MET A 511 2.65 -15.51 21.55
CA MET A 511 2.25 -15.55 22.95
C MET A 511 0.75 -15.40 23.14
N LYS A 512 0.22 -15.98 24.23
CA LYS A 512 -1.19 -15.80 24.62
C LYS A 512 -1.49 -14.34 24.94
N ALA A 513 -2.70 -13.88 24.64
CA ALA A 513 -3.12 -12.51 24.86
C ALA A 513 -2.94 -12.07 26.34
N SER A 514 -3.27 -12.96 27.31
CA SER A 514 -3.11 -12.70 28.73
C SER A 514 -1.65 -12.49 29.16
N GLU A 515 -0.71 -13.22 28.56
CA GLU A 515 0.73 -13.06 28.84
C GLU A 515 1.26 -11.75 28.27
N LYS A 516 0.83 -11.44 27.01
CA LYS A 516 1.20 -10.17 26.37
C LYS A 516 0.72 -8.97 27.18
N ASN A 517 -0.54 -9.01 27.62
CA ASN A 517 -1.12 -7.93 28.43
C ASN A 517 -0.33 -7.75 29.75
N LYS A 518 -0.03 -8.85 30.45
CA LYS A 518 0.73 -8.80 31.69
C LYS A 518 2.13 -8.20 31.51
N ILE A 519 2.87 -8.60 30.48
CA ILE A 519 4.19 -8.04 30.18
C ILE A 519 4.09 -6.53 29.88
N MET A 520 3.08 -6.12 29.12
CA MET A 520 2.88 -4.71 28.78
C MET A 520 2.48 -3.88 30.02
N GLU A 521 1.68 -4.42 30.93
CA GLU A 521 1.33 -3.78 32.19
C GLU A 521 2.59 -3.58 33.06
N HIS A 522 3.43 -4.60 33.23
CA HIS A 522 4.71 -4.49 33.96
C HIS A 522 5.68 -3.50 33.29
N PHE A 523 5.70 -3.46 31.95
CA PHE A 523 6.52 -2.48 31.24
C PHE A 523 5.97 -1.05 31.43
N ALA A 524 4.67 -0.86 31.37
CA ALA A 524 4.05 0.45 31.63
C ALA A 524 4.28 0.93 33.06
N ALA A 525 4.30 0.01 34.04
CA ALA A 525 4.62 0.28 35.45
C ALA A 525 6.12 0.51 35.73
N ASN A 526 6.99 0.50 34.72
CA ASN A 526 8.45 0.62 34.82
C ASN A 526 9.13 -0.50 35.64
N GLU A 527 8.48 -1.65 35.76
CA GLU A 527 9.06 -2.85 36.36
C GLU A 527 10.01 -3.57 35.42
N ILE A 528 9.79 -3.41 34.09
CA ILE A 528 10.66 -3.87 33.04
C ILE A 528 11.30 -2.63 32.37
N GLN A 529 12.63 -2.59 32.25
CA GLN A 529 13.37 -1.48 31.69
C GLN A 529 13.66 -1.67 30.17
N ILE A 530 13.86 -2.91 29.74
CA ILE A 530 14.11 -3.20 28.32
C ILE A 530 13.12 -4.26 27.84
N LEU A 531 12.35 -3.92 26.79
CA LEU A 531 11.42 -4.83 26.15
C LEU A 531 11.91 -5.18 24.74
N VAL A 532 12.26 -6.46 24.53
CA VAL A 532 12.63 -7.00 23.22
C VAL A 532 11.38 -7.53 22.53
N SER A 533 11.06 -7.06 21.34
CA SER A 533 9.80 -7.45 20.71
C SER A 533 9.92 -7.63 19.19
N THR A 534 8.93 -8.28 18.60
CA THR A 534 8.62 -8.15 17.18
C THR A 534 7.76 -6.90 16.97
N THR A 535 7.25 -6.73 15.76
CA THR A 535 6.31 -5.63 15.38
C THR A 535 5.01 -5.57 16.21
N VAL A 536 4.75 -6.54 17.07
CA VAL A 536 3.55 -6.57 17.94
C VAL A 536 3.43 -5.32 18.81
N VAL A 537 4.51 -4.60 19.10
CA VAL A 537 4.52 -3.30 19.79
C VAL A 537 3.89 -2.17 18.96
N GLU A 538 3.68 -2.36 17.65
CA GLU A 538 2.92 -1.39 16.82
C GLU A 538 1.52 -1.10 17.40
N VAL A 539 0.99 -1.97 18.25
CA VAL A 539 -0.38 -1.87 18.74
C VAL A 539 -0.43 -1.11 20.07
N GLY A 540 -0.61 0.18 19.96
CA GLY A 540 -1.41 1.06 20.82
C GLY A 540 -0.96 1.43 22.22
N VAL A 541 -0.05 0.75 22.89
CA VAL A 541 0.27 1.07 24.29
C VAL A 541 1.12 2.33 24.42
N ASN A 542 0.65 3.30 25.20
CA ASN A 542 1.39 4.52 25.50
C ASN A 542 2.27 4.31 26.74
N VAL A 543 3.60 4.39 26.54
CA VAL A 543 4.60 4.36 27.64
C VAL A 543 5.45 5.62 27.55
N PRO A 544 5.06 6.74 28.22
CA PRO A 544 5.75 8.03 28.09
C PRO A 544 7.22 7.98 28.51
N ASN A 545 7.58 7.06 29.43
CA ASN A 545 8.95 6.87 29.90
C ASN A 545 9.87 6.09 28.93
N ALA A 546 9.30 5.49 27.87
CA ALA A 546 10.10 4.83 26.84
C ALA A 546 10.70 5.87 25.88
N THR A 547 12.00 6.11 25.99
CA THR A 547 12.73 7.15 25.25
C THR A 547 13.67 6.60 24.19
N VAL A 548 13.95 5.31 24.18
CA VAL A 548 14.85 4.70 23.19
C VAL A 548 14.14 3.60 22.43
N MET A 549 14.23 3.66 21.12
CA MET A 549 13.82 2.61 20.19
C MET A 549 15.06 2.14 19.43
N MET A 550 15.38 0.86 19.48
CA MET A 550 16.41 0.23 18.67
C MET A 550 15.75 -0.81 17.76
N VAL A 551 16.01 -0.75 16.46
CA VAL A 551 15.44 -1.70 15.48
C VAL A 551 16.57 -2.45 14.82
N GLU A 552 16.61 -3.76 15.03
CA GLU A 552 17.55 -4.68 14.40
C GLU A 552 17.10 -5.07 13.00
N ASN A 553 18.08 -5.23 12.11
CA ASN A 553 17.80 -5.52 10.68
C ASN A 553 16.72 -4.60 10.09
N ALA A 554 16.88 -3.29 10.29
CA ALA A 554 15.90 -2.28 9.92
C ALA A 554 15.55 -2.31 8.41
N GLU A 555 16.44 -2.83 7.57
CA GLU A 555 16.23 -3.03 6.14
C GLU A 555 15.08 -4.00 5.81
N ARG A 556 14.68 -4.84 6.75
CA ARG A 556 13.58 -5.82 6.56
C ARG A 556 12.20 -5.24 6.80
N PHE A 557 12.12 -4.04 7.36
CA PHE A 557 10.87 -3.35 7.66
C PHE A 557 10.53 -2.32 6.59
N GLY A 558 9.26 -2.03 6.39
CA GLY A 558 8.81 -0.91 5.60
C GLY A 558 9.09 0.44 6.26
N LEU A 559 9.30 1.51 5.48
CA LEU A 559 9.51 2.84 6.06
C LEU A 559 8.32 3.31 6.87
N ALA A 560 7.10 3.09 6.39
CA ALA A 560 5.87 3.39 7.13
C ALA A 560 5.82 2.62 8.47
N GLN A 561 6.21 1.35 8.45
CA GLN A 561 6.28 0.52 9.66
C GLN A 561 7.35 1.00 10.64
N LEU A 562 8.55 1.35 10.15
CA LEU A 562 9.62 1.93 10.97
C LEU A 562 9.18 3.27 11.56
N HIS A 563 8.43 4.07 10.81
CA HIS A 563 7.86 5.32 11.31
C HIS A 563 6.83 5.09 12.43
N GLN A 564 5.94 4.10 12.29
CA GLN A 564 4.99 3.73 13.35
C GLN A 564 5.70 3.23 14.61
N LEU A 565 6.73 2.39 14.47
CA LEU A 565 7.57 1.94 15.57
C LEU A 565 8.27 3.12 16.25
N ARG A 566 8.88 4.03 15.47
CA ARG A 566 9.47 5.26 16.01
C ARG A 566 8.47 6.09 16.81
N GLY A 567 7.22 6.15 16.37
CA GLY A 567 6.14 6.85 17.09
C GLY A 567 5.77 6.25 18.45
N ARG A 568 6.33 5.09 18.83
CA ARG A 568 6.16 4.51 20.18
C ARG A 568 7.04 5.17 21.23
N VAL A 569 8.06 5.90 20.83
CA VAL A 569 8.87 6.77 21.70
C VAL A 569 8.57 8.24 21.40
N GLY A 570 9.05 9.17 22.22
CA GLY A 570 8.80 10.60 22.06
C GLY A 570 7.40 11.05 22.48
N ARG A 571 6.79 10.35 23.43
CA ARG A 571 5.46 10.68 23.97
C ARG A 571 5.51 11.38 25.34
N GLY A 572 6.70 11.47 25.93
CA GLY A 572 6.95 12.17 27.17
C GLY A 572 7.71 13.48 26.97
N GLU A 573 8.11 14.10 28.07
CA GLU A 573 8.84 15.37 28.09
C GLU A 573 10.35 15.23 27.81
N HIS A 574 10.85 13.97 27.72
CA HIS A 574 12.26 13.68 27.57
C HIS A 574 12.66 13.44 26.13
N GLN A 575 13.90 13.84 25.81
CA GLN A 575 14.46 13.59 24.47
C GLN A 575 14.45 12.10 24.16
N SER A 576 13.88 11.75 23.01
CA SER A 576 13.83 10.37 22.55
C SER A 576 14.73 10.11 21.36
N TYR A 577 15.14 8.85 21.22
CA TYR A 577 16.14 8.40 20.26
C TYR A 577 15.65 7.15 19.53
N CYS A 578 15.94 7.08 18.24
CA CYS A 578 15.66 5.91 17.42
C CYS A 578 16.93 5.45 16.69
N ILE A 579 17.34 4.20 16.90
CA ILE A 579 18.56 3.60 16.35
C ILE A 579 18.14 2.50 15.38
N PHE A 580 18.37 2.70 14.08
CA PHE A 580 18.10 1.72 13.05
C PHE A 580 19.40 0.98 12.70
N VAL A 581 19.49 -0.30 13.05
CA VAL A 581 20.65 -1.15 12.79
C VAL A 581 20.43 -1.90 11.47
N GLN A 582 21.33 -1.68 10.53
CA GLN A 582 21.32 -2.33 9.22
C GLN A 582 22.22 -3.57 9.24
N GLY A 583 21.64 -4.73 8.88
CA GLY A 583 22.37 -6.01 8.78
C GLY A 583 23.14 -6.17 7.48
N ASN A 584 22.62 -5.64 6.36
CA ASN A 584 23.18 -5.79 5.02
C ASN A 584 23.61 -4.43 4.44
N LYS A 585 24.78 -4.37 3.77
CA LYS A 585 25.38 -3.12 3.25
C LYS A 585 25.08 -2.88 1.76
N GLU A 586 23.87 -3.14 1.30
CA GLU A 586 23.50 -2.79 -0.06
C GLU A 586 23.20 -1.28 -0.18
N ASP A 587 23.78 -0.60 -1.16
CA ASP A 587 23.66 0.86 -1.36
C ASP A 587 22.20 1.35 -1.48
N THR A 588 21.34 0.57 -2.12
CA THR A 588 19.92 0.89 -2.29
C THR A 588 19.17 0.89 -0.95
N THR A 589 19.51 -0.04 -0.07
CA THR A 589 18.91 -0.20 1.25
C THR A 589 19.31 0.93 2.20
N SER A 590 20.58 1.35 2.13
CA SER A 590 21.09 2.48 2.92
C SER A 590 20.37 3.78 2.56
N LYS A 591 20.17 4.06 1.26
CA LYS A 591 19.45 5.25 0.78
C LYS A 591 18.00 5.30 1.27
N ARG A 592 17.33 4.14 1.35
CA ARG A 592 15.96 4.04 1.86
C ARG A 592 15.88 4.42 3.33
N LEU A 593 16.75 3.85 4.17
CA LEU A 593 16.76 4.13 5.62
C LEU A 593 17.18 5.58 5.94
N GLU A 594 17.99 6.21 5.09
CA GLU A 594 18.36 7.63 5.26
C GLU A 594 17.17 8.60 5.22
N ILE A 595 16.05 8.22 4.61
CA ILE A 595 14.82 9.01 4.61
C ILE A 595 14.35 9.26 6.05
N LEU A 596 14.47 8.24 6.92
CA LEU A 596 14.13 8.36 8.35
C LEU A 596 15.05 9.30 9.14
N ASN A 597 16.30 9.48 8.69
CA ASN A 597 17.21 10.47 9.28
C ASN A 597 16.85 11.90 8.85
N LYS A 598 16.35 12.07 7.62
CA LYS A 598 16.07 13.38 7.03
C LYS A 598 14.80 14.02 7.56
N SER A 599 13.80 13.21 7.93
CA SER A 599 12.49 13.72 8.31
C SER A 599 11.85 12.93 9.45
N ASN A 600 11.14 13.66 10.31
CA ASN A 600 10.22 13.10 11.30
C ASN A 600 8.75 13.19 10.81
N ASP A 601 8.50 13.79 9.67
CA ASP A 601 7.18 13.92 9.07
C ASP A 601 6.72 12.59 8.46
N GLY A 602 5.65 12.04 9.01
CA GLY A 602 5.08 10.78 8.57
C GLY A 602 4.50 10.82 7.16
N PHE A 603 3.93 11.94 6.72
CA PHE A 603 3.41 12.10 5.36
C PHE A 603 4.53 12.10 4.33
N TYR A 604 5.63 12.78 4.63
CA TYR A 604 6.82 12.75 3.79
C TYR A 604 7.39 11.34 3.68
N ILE A 605 7.57 10.64 4.82
CA ILE A 605 8.12 9.28 4.86
C ILE A 605 7.22 8.30 4.12
N ALA A 606 5.91 8.39 4.31
CA ALA A 606 4.96 7.54 3.59
C ALA A 606 5.00 7.80 2.09
N GLY A 607 5.13 9.05 1.65
CA GLY A 607 5.29 9.41 0.25
C GLY A 607 6.56 8.83 -0.37
N GLU A 608 7.68 8.86 0.35
CA GLU A 608 8.95 8.29 -0.10
C GLU A 608 8.96 6.75 -0.08
N ASP A 609 8.38 6.11 0.97
CA ASP A 609 8.22 4.63 1.03
C ASP A 609 7.44 4.13 -0.18
N LEU A 610 6.45 4.86 -0.52
CA LEU A 610 5.55 4.65 -1.61
C LEU A 610 6.25 4.69 -2.99
N LYS A 611 7.08 5.71 -3.22
CA LYS A 611 7.91 5.83 -4.44
C LYS A 611 8.89 4.67 -4.59
N LEU A 612 9.41 4.15 -3.47
CA LEU A 612 10.45 3.11 -3.46
C LEU A 612 9.89 1.68 -3.64
N ARG A 613 8.70 1.41 -3.15
CA ARG A 613 8.10 0.05 -3.17
C ARG A 613 7.25 -0.24 -4.39
N GLY A 614 6.69 0.81 -4.99
CA GLY A 614 5.61 0.64 -5.95
C GLY A 614 4.29 0.18 -5.27
N PRO A 615 3.19 0.12 -6.03
CA PRO A 615 1.82 -0.04 -5.49
C PRO A 615 1.49 -1.43 -4.93
N GLY A 616 2.26 -2.46 -5.26
CA GLY A 616 1.88 -3.85 -5.00
C GLY A 616 2.01 -4.34 -3.55
N ASP A 617 2.90 -3.75 -2.75
CA ASP A 617 3.31 -4.34 -1.46
C ASP A 617 2.77 -3.64 -0.21
N LEU A 618 2.18 -2.44 -0.34
CA LEU A 618 1.91 -1.59 0.83
C LEU A 618 0.68 -1.96 1.64
N PHE A 619 -0.32 -2.61 1.05
CA PHE A 619 -1.62 -2.73 1.70
C PHE A 619 -2.14 -4.15 1.87
N GLY A 620 -1.39 -5.17 1.44
CA GLY A 620 -2.02 -6.48 1.33
C GLY A 620 -3.31 -6.38 0.49
N ILE A 621 -3.30 -5.50 -0.53
CA ILE A 621 -4.44 -5.17 -1.40
C ILE A 621 -5.08 -6.43 -2.00
N ARG A 622 -4.30 -7.51 -2.11
CA ARG A 622 -4.83 -8.84 -2.45
C ARG A 622 -5.85 -9.41 -1.44
N GLN A 623 -5.93 -8.85 -0.22
CA GLN A 623 -6.87 -9.30 0.82
C GLN A 623 -8.09 -8.39 1.01
N SER A 624 -8.08 -7.16 0.47
CA SER A 624 -9.11 -6.16 0.75
C SER A 624 -10.08 -5.85 -0.39
N GLY A 625 -10.02 -6.58 -1.53
CA GLY A 625 -10.99 -6.40 -2.62
C GLY A 625 -10.86 -5.07 -3.39
N VAL A 626 -9.80 -4.28 -3.17
CA VAL A 626 -9.56 -3.04 -3.91
C VAL A 626 -9.14 -3.36 -5.34
N MET A 627 -9.70 -2.63 -6.28
CA MET A 627 -9.53 -2.77 -7.73
C MET A 627 -8.05 -2.75 -8.13
N GLU A 628 -7.54 -3.83 -8.74
CA GLU A 628 -6.23 -3.81 -9.38
C GLU A 628 -6.32 -2.97 -10.67
N PHE A 629 -5.59 -1.86 -10.74
CA PHE A 629 -5.43 -1.11 -11.98
C PHE A 629 -4.64 -1.95 -12.99
N ARG A 630 -5.10 -1.94 -14.24
CA ARG A 630 -4.48 -2.74 -15.32
C ARG A 630 -3.22 -2.10 -15.87
N ILE A 631 -3.17 -0.76 -15.89
CA ILE A 631 -2.08 0.03 -16.46
C ILE A 631 -1.68 1.22 -15.59
N GLY A 632 -2.60 1.78 -14.82
CA GLY A 632 -2.36 2.93 -13.95
C GLY A 632 -1.52 2.54 -12.73
N ASP A 633 -0.54 3.38 -12.44
CA ASP A 633 0.25 3.33 -11.22
C ASP A 633 -0.05 4.60 -10.43
N ILE A 634 -0.71 4.47 -9.30
CA ILE A 634 -1.17 5.61 -8.48
C ILE A 634 -0.04 6.59 -8.14
N TYR A 635 1.19 6.13 -8.10
CA TYR A 635 2.37 6.89 -7.68
C TYR A 635 3.14 7.49 -8.84
N ASN A 636 3.48 6.63 -9.79
CA ASN A 636 4.21 7.07 -10.98
C ASN A 636 3.33 7.97 -11.86
N ASP A 637 2.01 7.75 -11.81
CA ASP A 637 1.02 8.51 -12.58
C ASP A 637 0.24 9.52 -11.72
N SER A 638 0.79 9.98 -10.59
CA SER A 638 0.10 10.89 -9.66
C SER A 638 -0.39 12.19 -10.29
N SER A 639 0.31 12.71 -11.29
CA SER A 639 -0.13 13.88 -12.08
C SER A 639 -1.38 13.57 -12.93
N ILE A 640 -1.43 12.39 -13.54
CA ILE A 640 -2.60 11.94 -14.33
C ILE A 640 -3.78 11.70 -13.39
N LEU A 641 -3.53 11.10 -12.22
CA LEU A 641 -4.54 10.87 -11.19
C LEU A 641 -5.18 12.18 -10.73
N LYS A 642 -4.35 13.22 -10.49
CA LYS A 642 -4.84 14.55 -10.13
C LYS A 642 -5.73 15.12 -11.24
N SER A 643 -5.28 15.04 -12.49
CA SER A 643 -6.05 15.51 -13.64
C SER A 643 -7.37 14.76 -13.79
N ALA A 644 -7.39 13.44 -13.58
CA ALA A 644 -8.60 12.63 -13.62
C ALA A 644 -9.57 12.99 -12.46
N SER A 645 -9.04 13.31 -11.27
CA SER A 645 -9.85 13.76 -10.13
C SER A 645 -10.49 15.13 -10.37
N GLU A 646 -9.74 16.06 -10.95
CA GLU A 646 -10.27 17.38 -11.34
C GLU A 646 -11.37 17.23 -12.39
N ALA A 647 -11.16 16.40 -13.42
CA ALA A 647 -12.16 16.13 -14.45
C ALA A 647 -13.41 15.45 -13.89
N ALA A 648 -13.27 14.47 -12.98
CA ALA A 648 -14.41 13.82 -12.33
C ALA A 648 -15.26 14.81 -11.54
N SER A 649 -14.63 15.66 -10.75
CA SER A 649 -15.32 16.69 -9.96
C SER A 649 -16.04 17.71 -10.85
N GLU A 650 -15.44 18.11 -11.97
CA GLU A 650 -16.08 19.00 -12.93
C GLU A 650 -17.28 18.34 -13.60
N ILE A 651 -17.14 17.10 -14.05
CA ILE A 651 -18.24 16.34 -14.70
C ILE A 651 -19.42 16.23 -13.73
N LEU A 652 -19.21 15.80 -12.49
CA LEU A 652 -20.29 15.62 -11.52
C LEU A 652 -20.88 16.95 -11.05
N SER A 653 -20.09 18.02 -10.98
CA SER A 653 -20.64 19.35 -10.64
C SER A 653 -21.62 19.88 -11.68
N LEU A 654 -21.45 19.50 -12.96
CA LEU A 654 -22.30 19.89 -14.07
C LEU A 654 -23.44 18.90 -14.35
N ASP A 655 -23.21 17.63 -14.10
CA ASP A 655 -24.11 16.52 -14.41
C ASP A 655 -23.93 15.38 -13.37
N PRO A 656 -24.49 15.53 -12.16
CA PRO A 656 -24.31 14.54 -11.08
C PRO A 656 -24.73 13.12 -11.47
N ASP A 657 -25.84 12.99 -12.17
CA ASP A 657 -26.41 11.68 -12.58
C ASP A 657 -25.91 11.17 -13.93
N LEU A 658 -24.99 11.87 -14.59
CA LEU A 658 -24.52 11.58 -15.96
C LEU A 658 -25.69 11.39 -16.94
N THR A 659 -26.60 12.34 -16.96
CA THR A 659 -27.81 12.29 -17.79
C THR A 659 -27.69 13.10 -19.07
N LEU A 660 -26.74 14.00 -19.18
CA LEU A 660 -26.50 14.80 -20.38
C LEU A 660 -26.09 13.91 -21.56
N PRO A 661 -26.51 14.20 -22.77
CA PRO A 661 -26.22 13.39 -23.98
C PRO A 661 -24.72 13.11 -24.16
N GLN A 662 -23.87 14.08 -23.85
CA GLN A 662 -22.40 13.97 -23.94
C GLN A 662 -21.79 13.01 -22.95
N ASN A 663 -22.48 12.70 -21.83
CA ASN A 663 -21.99 11.83 -20.74
C ASN A 663 -22.63 10.44 -20.79
N GLN A 664 -23.54 10.15 -21.73
CA GLN A 664 -24.22 8.84 -21.79
C GLN A 664 -23.24 7.68 -22.00
N LEU A 665 -22.30 7.83 -22.93
CA LEU A 665 -21.27 6.79 -23.16
C LEU A 665 -20.35 6.62 -21.97
N LEU A 666 -20.03 7.70 -21.25
CA LEU A 666 -19.26 7.64 -20.01
C LEU A 666 -20.04 6.87 -18.92
N LYS A 667 -21.33 7.11 -18.79
CA LYS A 667 -22.22 6.37 -17.89
C LYS A 667 -22.27 4.87 -18.21
N GLU A 668 -22.35 4.51 -19.49
CA GLU A 668 -22.32 3.12 -19.92
C GLU A 668 -20.99 2.45 -19.57
N GLN A 669 -19.86 3.13 -19.81
CA GLN A 669 -18.54 2.63 -19.43
C GLN A 669 -18.41 2.45 -17.91
N LEU A 670 -18.91 3.41 -17.15
CA LEU A 670 -18.92 3.34 -15.69
C LEU A 670 -19.74 2.13 -15.18
N GLN A 671 -20.91 1.87 -15.77
CA GLN A 671 -21.73 0.70 -15.43
C GLN A 671 -20.99 -0.62 -15.75
N ILE A 672 -20.28 -0.69 -16.87
CA ILE A 672 -19.48 -1.86 -17.26
C ILE A 672 -18.38 -2.10 -16.24
N VAL A 673 -17.69 -1.05 -15.81
CA VAL A 673 -16.61 -1.13 -14.82
C VAL A 673 -17.16 -1.52 -13.45
N THR A 674 -18.26 -0.91 -13.01
CA THR A 674 -18.92 -1.20 -11.72
C THR A 674 -19.46 -2.64 -11.67
N ASN A 675 -20.01 -3.16 -12.75
CA ASN A 675 -20.52 -4.54 -12.82
C ASN A 675 -19.40 -5.59 -12.96
N ARG A 676 -18.25 -5.23 -13.56
CA ARG A 676 -17.06 -6.11 -13.66
C ARG A 676 -16.23 -6.11 -12.38
N SER A 677 -16.03 -4.95 -11.84
CA SER A 677 -15.64 -4.81 -10.46
C SER A 677 -16.87 -5.21 -9.67
N ILE A 678 -16.97 -6.49 -9.32
CA ILE A 678 -17.62 -6.78 -8.08
C ILE A 678 -16.74 -6.03 -7.08
N LEU A 679 -17.04 -4.75 -6.87
CA LEU A 679 -16.88 -4.08 -5.63
C LEU A 679 -17.69 -4.95 -4.68
N VAL A 680 -17.13 -6.12 -4.36
CA VAL A 680 -17.61 -6.92 -3.26
C VAL A 680 -17.29 -6.06 -2.07
N PRO A 681 -18.34 -5.54 -1.41
CA PRO A 681 -18.18 -4.77 -0.21
C PRO A 681 -17.36 -5.53 0.82
#